data_57b3e52fcb2442c79f113e6dbd1a4caa
#
_entry.id   57b3e52fcb2442c79f113e6dbd1a4caa
#
_cell.length_a   1.000
_cell.length_b   1.000
_cell.length_c   1.000
_cell.angle_alpha   90.00
_cell.angle_beta   90.00
_cell.angle_gamma   90.00
#
_symmetry.space_group_name_H-M   'P 1'
#
loop_
_entity.id
_entity.type
_entity.pdbx_description
1 polymer ?
#
loop_
_entity_poly.entity_id
_entity_poly.type
_entity_poly.pdbx_seq_one_letter_code
_entity_poly.pdbx_strand_id
1 'polypeptide(L)'
;MQQSIRYKGLSLTPDEMAVENGALSLCGNLELHDGALRPAIVSGTPLSQPLTVNGEVAKILYVHETGSYHHLIAIASSSIYWFMQDGTLGSSTPIKSFDYESTVLSIDSIGNTLIIVATDGIHYALWQDDGYLFLGQKPPFMEIGFNIEAGNTPEDYDLGGIEGDGSKNGFYETFQQTTYSCNDLFSSVGSSTWEHGEICLNVKEDKQSDLTQNVYALLNRTNNLIARQGRFYANFFIRYCYRMFDGSMIMHSAPVFMPVMVPDNYSISCVNARLSFQDPLNSTLDLKDAISFNRLDSNGEKKGVNFSKAGFCYRPRNTELIYSLHGNIDELKNWNDIIKSIDVFITPPITNIDTSEKISNLIIARYGYSLSRGRELSQIWDNGEYKLGYAVIKFPTISDEAYRNKLKSLSAFYRVASLKVSDIQETNGKNLPVDKVAVYNTSMQEQMKDDYKTHNLIFANGGYSYNHRLNLYGVKEQLFKGFDRYMFPSGRKLFGFSEKDEKPSFETNLKIQKIVTVLNTTSGKKYVESVNMYDDVLEAPMITNLVKFYPDTRAEKMVIFTTNQEEKEIIYSFDLEECQELNGAMHMGTFSNDGKDSNNYVVTSYDYSVDDVVDMSNKIYTSESDNAFYFPLNGINTVGIGTIQGIASTTRALSQGQFGQYPLMAFSTDGIWAMEVSSQGTYSSIHPISREVCSNPKSITQLDQSVLFATNRSLSRIAESQVASMSDVLDGPGFNIVSNLGKFFNFFIAAEGDDATTKTIKAQMRQLIDFTSSPIDFFQRCQVIYDYKNSRIFCLDVSQLSKEASADTVALCYSVKDEAWSTFLIKNVLTALNSYPHPYIQYRDGSVIVLDSGYDYEDDTEYHGIIVTRTLKFDEENAPDAITGYIHSLTSGTVPVMWLYGSNDNQNWHYLGRCGGMKSSYMSSHSYRFFRIALYLKMKSMHQYFATSLEVIRRFNKF
;
A
#
# COMPACT_ATOMS: atom_id res chain seq x y z
N MET A 1 70.86 6.40 -10.44
CA MET A 1 69.68 5.53 -10.47
C MET A 1 68.53 6.41 -10.86
N GLN A 2 67.78 6.04 -11.89
CA GLN A 2 66.61 6.80 -12.38
C GLN A 2 65.36 6.15 -11.84
N GLN A 3 64.55 6.88 -11.11
CA GLN A 3 63.30 6.40 -10.59
C GLN A 3 62.17 7.26 -11.21
N SER A 4 61.24 6.61 -11.87
CA SER A 4 60.07 7.29 -12.43
C SER A 4 58.90 7.16 -11.40
N ILE A 5 58.33 8.31 -11.06
CA ILE A 5 57.23 8.39 -10.11
C ILE A 5 56.01 8.89 -10.88
N ARG A 6 54.93 8.11 -10.86
CA ARG A 6 53.64 8.46 -11.43
C ARG A 6 52.69 8.93 -10.32
N TYR A 7 51.85 9.91 -10.64
CA TYR A 7 50.80 10.34 -9.71
C TYR A 7 49.77 9.26 -9.47
N LYS A 8 49.32 9.20 -8.23
CA LYS A 8 48.17 8.44 -7.75
C LYS A 8 47.16 9.43 -7.22
N GLY A 9 45.98 9.00 -6.94
CA GLY A 9 44.93 9.86 -6.41
C GLY A 9 45.22 10.46 -5.04
N LEU A 10 44.26 11.22 -4.55
CA LEU A 10 44.30 11.82 -3.24
C LEU A 10 44.42 10.74 -2.16
N SER A 11 45.34 10.93 -1.20
CA SER A 11 45.50 10.07 -0.04
C SER A 11 45.74 10.91 1.20
N LEU A 12 44.91 10.71 2.20
CA LEU A 12 44.94 11.42 3.49
C LEU A 12 45.37 10.54 4.65
N THR A 13 45.85 9.32 4.36
CA THR A 13 46.32 8.37 5.36
C THR A 13 47.29 9.05 6.35
N PRO A 14 47.12 8.88 7.68
CA PRO A 14 47.92 9.62 8.67
C PRO A 14 49.43 9.34 8.58
N ASP A 15 49.81 8.10 8.27
CA ASP A 15 51.21 7.70 8.19
C ASP A 15 51.84 8.08 6.86
N GLU A 16 52.56 9.20 6.84
CA GLU A 16 53.32 9.65 5.69
C GLU A 16 54.36 8.64 5.19
N MET A 17 54.83 7.76 6.07
CA MET A 17 55.84 6.76 5.70
C MET A 17 55.24 5.49 5.08
N ALA A 18 53.96 5.23 5.32
CA ALA A 18 53.26 4.10 4.72
C ALA A 18 52.71 4.43 3.32
N VAL A 19 52.55 5.69 2.99
CA VAL A 19 52.00 6.14 1.70
C VAL A 19 52.98 5.89 0.56
N GLU A 20 52.49 5.39 -0.55
CA GLU A 20 53.29 5.15 -1.74
C GLU A 20 53.71 6.48 -2.45
N ASN A 21 54.89 6.43 -3.12
CA ASN A 21 55.33 7.54 -3.89
C ASN A 21 54.35 7.89 -5.04
N GLY A 22 54.03 9.16 -5.17
CA GLY A 22 53.08 9.67 -6.16
C GLY A 22 51.67 9.90 -5.66
N ALA A 23 51.33 9.44 -4.43
CA ALA A 23 50.10 9.83 -3.79
C ALA A 23 50.05 11.34 -3.53
N LEU A 24 48.86 11.93 -3.55
CA LEU A 24 48.64 13.38 -3.47
C LEU A 24 48.02 13.75 -2.12
N SER A 25 48.49 14.85 -1.53
CA SER A 25 47.81 15.49 -0.39
C SER A 25 46.76 16.52 -0.83
N LEU A 26 46.87 17.00 -2.07
CA LEU A 26 45.91 17.87 -2.71
C LEU A 26 45.82 17.48 -4.19
N CYS A 27 44.63 17.31 -4.70
CA CYS A 27 44.34 17.14 -6.11
C CYS A 27 43.08 17.96 -6.43
N GLY A 28 43.23 19.20 -6.83
CA GLY A 28 42.15 20.16 -7.00
C GLY A 28 41.88 20.50 -8.44
N ASN A 29 40.63 20.41 -8.89
CA ASN A 29 40.15 20.60 -10.26
C ASN A 29 40.78 19.67 -11.31
N LEU A 30 41.40 18.60 -10.85
CA LEU A 30 42.08 17.61 -11.70
C LEU A 30 41.66 16.21 -11.26
N GLU A 31 41.54 15.31 -12.21
CA GLU A 31 41.33 13.89 -11.99
C GLU A 31 42.37 13.05 -12.73
N LEU A 32 42.57 11.83 -12.27
CA LEU A 32 43.37 10.84 -12.96
C LEU A 32 42.51 10.14 -14.03
N HIS A 33 43.10 9.95 -15.19
CA HIS A 33 42.55 9.19 -16.29
C HIS A 33 43.64 8.48 -17.09
N ASP A 34 43.68 7.15 -16.98
CA ASP A 34 44.74 6.31 -17.56
C ASP A 34 46.17 6.73 -17.12
N GLY A 35 46.32 7.18 -15.89
CA GLY A 35 47.59 7.63 -15.32
C GLY A 35 48.02 9.05 -15.73
N ALA A 36 47.21 9.77 -16.50
CA ALA A 36 47.36 11.17 -16.81
C ALA A 36 46.41 12.04 -16.00
N LEU A 37 46.71 13.34 -15.85
CA LEU A 37 45.82 14.32 -15.24
C LEU A 37 45.01 15.02 -16.34
N ARG A 38 43.74 15.18 -16.10
CA ARG A 38 42.82 15.98 -16.92
C ARG A 38 41.94 16.86 -16.02
N PRO A 39 41.23 17.86 -16.53
CA PRO A 39 40.32 18.64 -15.74
C PRO A 39 39.22 17.79 -15.11
N ALA A 40 39.01 17.91 -13.80
CA ALA A 40 37.87 17.32 -13.09
C ALA A 40 36.67 18.27 -13.23
N ILE A 41 35.83 18.03 -14.19
CA ILE A 41 34.67 18.86 -14.51
C ILE A 41 33.42 18.01 -14.63
N VAL A 42 32.30 18.64 -14.42
CA VAL A 42 31.00 18.05 -14.74
C VAL A 42 30.76 18.29 -16.23
N SER A 43 30.73 17.21 -16.99
CA SER A 43 30.44 17.26 -18.43
C SER A 43 29.02 16.81 -18.72
N GLY A 44 28.26 17.62 -19.41
CA GLY A 44 26.86 17.30 -19.71
C GLY A 44 26.20 18.43 -20.51
N THR A 45 24.96 18.15 -20.92
CA THR A 45 24.17 19.13 -21.67
C THR A 45 23.31 19.94 -20.70
N PRO A 46 23.41 21.27 -20.68
CA PRO A 46 22.54 22.10 -19.86
C PRO A 46 21.14 22.12 -20.47
N LEU A 47 20.10 22.14 -19.61
CA LEU A 47 18.75 22.40 -20.09
C LEU A 47 18.61 23.79 -20.66
N SER A 48 17.72 23.94 -21.64
CA SER A 48 17.49 25.22 -22.34
C SER A 48 16.92 26.30 -21.41
N GLN A 49 16.18 25.89 -20.38
CA GLN A 49 15.56 26.78 -19.41
C GLN A 49 15.86 26.31 -17.97
N PRO A 50 16.07 27.26 -17.04
CA PRO A 50 16.18 26.95 -15.64
C PRO A 50 14.81 26.51 -15.10
N LEU A 51 14.79 25.57 -14.16
CA LEU A 51 13.54 25.13 -13.53
C LEU A 51 13.05 26.19 -12.55
N THR A 52 12.12 27.02 -12.97
CA THR A 52 11.55 28.10 -12.16
C THR A 52 10.03 28.18 -12.34
N VAL A 53 9.35 28.49 -11.25
CA VAL A 53 7.90 28.75 -11.23
C VAL A 53 7.69 30.12 -10.59
N ASN A 54 7.08 31.06 -11.32
CA ASN A 54 6.85 32.43 -10.85
C ASN A 54 8.10 33.14 -10.30
N GLY A 55 9.27 32.80 -10.86
CA GLY A 55 10.56 33.37 -10.44
C GLY A 55 11.23 32.66 -9.25
N GLU A 56 10.62 31.64 -8.66
CA GLU A 56 11.22 30.78 -7.66
C GLU A 56 11.83 29.55 -8.28
N VAL A 57 12.96 29.10 -7.76
CA VAL A 57 13.64 27.88 -8.24
C VAL A 57 12.85 26.65 -7.81
N ALA A 58 12.45 25.83 -8.77
CA ALA A 58 11.82 24.55 -8.53
C ALA A 58 12.90 23.47 -8.42
N LYS A 59 12.98 22.80 -7.27
CA LYS A 59 13.92 21.70 -7.00
C LYS A 59 13.45 20.43 -7.67
N ILE A 60 14.27 19.85 -8.56
CA ILE A 60 13.99 18.56 -9.20
C ILE A 60 13.98 17.43 -8.16
N LEU A 61 12.96 16.57 -8.26
CA LEU A 61 12.78 15.42 -7.38
C LEU A 61 12.83 14.09 -8.13
N TYR A 62 12.32 14.06 -9.38
CA TYR A 62 12.17 12.82 -10.13
C TYR A 62 12.12 13.07 -11.63
N VAL A 63 12.48 12.07 -12.41
CA VAL A 63 12.27 12.01 -13.85
C VAL A 63 11.22 10.96 -14.15
N HIS A 64 10.06 11.38 -14.63
CA HIS A 64 9.00 10.50 -15.06
C HIS A 64 9.13 10.25 -16.56
N GLU A 65 9.67 9.10 -16.89
CA GLU A 65 9.97 8.71 -18.26
C GLU A 65 9.20 7.45 -18.65
N THR A 66 8.56 7.51 -19.81
CA THR A 66 7.93 6.36 -20.48
C THR A 66 8.37 6.37 -21.94
N GLY A 67 7.99 5.37 -22.71
CA GLY A 67 8.27 5.36 -24.14
C GLY A 67 7.63 6.52 -24.94
N SER A 68 6.74 7.30 -24.31
CA SER A 68 5.97 8.36 -24.98
C SER A 68 6.32 9.77 -24.50
N TYR A 69 6.85 9.92 -23.31
CA TYR A 69 7.18 11.23 -22.74
C TYR A 69 8.31 11.16 -21.72
N HIS A 70 8.90 12.33 -21.47
CA HIS A 70 9.97 12.52 -20.50
C HIS A 70 9.71 13.84 -19.76
N HIS A 71 9.29 13.73 -18.52
CA HIS A 71 8.92 14.86 -17.67
C HIS A 71 9.84 14.97 -16.45
N LEU A 72 10.24 16.19 -16.13
CA LEU A 72 10.95 16.51 -14.91
C LEU A 72 9.93 16.91 -13.85
N ILE A 73 9.92 16.22 -12.73
CA ILE A 73 9.03 16.53 -11.61
C ILE A 73 9.82 17.31 -10.57
N ALA A 74 9.33 18.49 -10.23
CA ALA A 74 10.03 19.40 -9.33
C ALA A 74 9.08 20.05 -8.33
N ILE A 75 9.63 20.48 -7.18
CA ILE A 75 8.88 21.15 -6.11
C ILE A 75 9.32 22.61 -5.99
N ALA A 76 8.35 23.52 -5.96
CA ALA A 76 8.54 24.93 -5.63
C ALA A 76 7.50 25.33 -4.59
N SER A 77 7.90 26.03 -3.51
CA SER A 77 6.98 26.52 -2.47
C SER A 77 5.94 25.50 -2.03
N SER A 78 6.35 24.30 -1.61
CA SER A 78 5.46 23.21 -1.19
C SER A 78 4.46 22.70 -2.25
N SER A 79 4.66 23.02 -3.52
CA SER A 79 3.82 22.53 -4.62
C SER A 79 4.66 21.79 -5.67
N ILE A 80 4.12 20.68 -6.16
CA ILE A 80 4.78 19.85 -7.20
C ILE A 80 4.30 20.29 -8.57
N TYR A 81 5.27 20.50 -9.45
CA TYR A 81 5.08 20.87 -10.85
C TYR A 81 5.80 19.88 -11.76
N TRP A 82 5.42 19.88 -13.01
CA TRP A 82 6.11 19.13 -14.04
C TRP A 82 6.63 20.04 -15.14
N PHE A 83 7.76 19.65 -15.70
CA PHE A 83 8.45 20.36 -16.76
C PHE A 83 8.73 19.40 -17.91
N MET A 84 8.81 19.93 -19.11
CA MET A 84 9.31 19.21 -20.27
C MET A 84 10.79 18.89 -20.11
N GLN A 85 11.30 18.00 -20.95
CA GLN A 85 12.71 17.59 -20.95
C GLN A 85 13.70 18.76 -21.14
N ASP A 86 13.28 19.82 -21.80
CA ASP A 86 14.09 21.01 -22.05
C ASP A 86 14.10 22.05 -20.91
N GLY A 87 13.33 21.79 -19.85
CA GLY A 87 13.13 22.69 -18.72
C GLY A 87 11.94 23.63 -18.85
N THR A 88 11.15 23.53 -19.92
CA THR A 88 9.94 24.34 -20.08
C THR A 88 8.85 23.87 -19.10
N LEU A 89 8.24 24.80 -18.38
CA LEU A 89 7.15 24.50 -17.45
C LEU A 89 5.94 23.93 -18.22
N GLY A 90 5.48 22.74 -17.83
CA GLY A 90 4.37 22.07 -18.51
C GLY A 90 3.00 22.65 -18.16
N SER A 91 2.82 23.06 -16.91
CA SER A 91 1.59 23.71 -16.46
C SER A 91 1.88 24.68 -15.32
N SER A 92 1.20 25.81 -15.31
CA SER A 92 1.21 26.75 -14.18
C SER A 92 0.40 26.26 -12.97
N THR A 93 -0.50 25.30 -13.18
CA THR A 93 -1.24 24.64 -12.12
C THR A 93 -0.40 23.49 -11.56
N PRO A 94 -0.16 23.45 -10.24
CA PRO A 94 0.61 22.37 -9.65
C PRO A 94 -0.15 21.03 -9.72
N ILE A 95 0.59 19.93 -9.79
CA ILE A 95 0.04 18.58 -9.66
C ILE A 95 -0.61 18.42 -8.28
N LYS A 96 0.10 18.89 -7.23
CA LYS A 96 -0.34 18.85 -5.84
C LYS A 96 0.31 19.99 -5.08
N SER A 97 -0.47 20.68 -4.26
CA SER A 97 0.02 21.58 -3.22
C SER A 97 -0.12 20.91 -1.87
N PHE A 98 0.92 20.98 -1.06
CA PHE A 98 0.94 20.45 0.30
C PHE A 98 0.72 21.56 1.30
N ASP A 99 0.16 21.18 2.44
CA ASP A 99 0.12 22.07 3.60
C ASP A 99 1.55 22.34 4.10
N TYR A 100 1.73 23.45 4.77
CA TYR A 100 3.07 23.91 5.18
C TYR A 100 3.87 22.89 6.02
N GLU A 101 3.18 21.98 6.70
CA GLU A 101 3.81 20.96 7.54
C GLU A 101 4.15 19.66 6.79
N SER A 102 3.64 19.47 5.59
CA SER A 102 3.87 18.26 4.82
C SER A 102 5.07 18.39 3.88
N THR A 103 5.96 17.43 3.91
CA THR A 103 7.15 17.38 3.03
C THR A 103 7.14 16.15 2.15
N VAL A 104 7.59 16.32 0.90
CA VAL A 104 7.81 15.21 -0.02
C VAL A 104 9.10 14.49 0.36
N LEU A 105 9.00 13.18 0.56
CA LEU A 105 10.11 12.31 0.94
C LEU A 105 10.76 11.64 -0.27
N SER A 106 9.94 11.09 -1.17
CA SER A 106 10.39 10.51 -2.43
C SER A 106 9.28 10.55 -3.48
N ILE A 107 9.68 10.47 -4.75
CA ILE A 107 8.77 10.27 -5.88
C ILE A 107 9.25 9.08 -6.67
N ASP A 108 8.30 8.30 -7.18
CA ASP A 108 8.53 7.16 -8.04
C ASP A 108 7.40 7.05 -9.07
N SER A 109 7.49 6.10 -10.01
CA SER A 109 6.40 5.87 -10.97
C SER A 109 6.28 4.40 -11.38
N ILE A 110 5.06 4.02 -11.75
CA ILE A 110 4.77 2.77 -12.45
C ILE A 110 3.91 3.12 -13.65
N GLY A 111 4.46 2.91 -14.85
CA GLY A 111 3.81 3.33 -16.10
C GLY A 111 3.52 4.82 -16.10
N ASN A 112 2.29 5.22 -16.33
CA ASN A 112 1.85 6.61 -16.32
C ASN A 112 1.35 7.12 -14.96
N THR A 113 1.49 6.31 -13.91
CA THR A 113 1.14 6.68 -12.53
C THR A 113 2.35 7.20 -11.79
N LEU A 114 2.29 8.44 -11.36
CA LEU A 114 3.27 9.07 -10.47
C LEU A 114 2.88 8.79 -9.02
N ILE A 115 3.84 8.37 -8.22
CA ILE A 115 3.68 8.01 -6.82
C ILE A 115 4.48 9.00 -5.98
N ILE A 116 3.81 9.75 -5.14
CA ILE A 116 4.39 10.80 -4.30
C ILE A 116 4.31 10.35 -2.86
N VAL A 117 5.44 9.99 -2.28
CA VAL A 117 5.54 9.65 -0.86
C VAL A 117 5.83 10.92 -0.09
N ALA A 118 4.91 11.30 0.79
CA ALA A 118 5.02 12.50 1.63
C ALA A 118 4.78 12.15 3.11
N THR A 119 5.03 13.10 3.98
CA THR A 119 4.86 12.89 5.44
C THR A 119 3.42 12.69 5.85
N ASP A 120 2.45 13.14 5.05
CA ASP A 120 1.02 12.97 5.26
C ASP A 120 0.44 11.71 4.58
N GLY A 121 1.27 10.92 3.89
CA GLY A 121 0.91 9.67 3.24
C GLY A 121 1.42 9.53 1.82
N ILE A 122 0.86 8.57 1.09
CA ILE A 122 1.20 8.29 -0.29
C ILE A 122 0.12 8.86 -1.18
N HIS A 123 0.51 9.69 -2.13
CA HIS A 123 -0.39 10.31 -3.10
C HIS A 123 -0.10 9.81 -4.50
N TYR A 124 -1.12 9.79 -5.33
CA TYR A 124 -1.04 9.32 -6.70
C TYR A 124 -1.49 10.41 -7.66
N ALA A 125 -0.80 10.50 -8.79
CA ALA A 125 -1.23 11.33 -9.92
C ALA A 125 -1.04 10.54 -11.22
N LEU A 126 -2.02 10.63 -12.10
CA LEU A 126 -2.05 9.91 -13.37
C LEU A 126 -1.75 10.87 -14.50
N TRP A 127 -0.78 10.54 -15.34
CA TRP A 127 -0.57 11.27 -16.57
C TRP A 127 -1.69 10.99 -17.57
N GLN A 128 -2.30 12.04 -18.04
CA GLN A 128 -3.26 12.04 -19.15
C GLN A 128 -2.65 12.84 -20.33
N ASP A 129 -3.31 12.86 -21.47
CA ASP A 129 -2.76 13.40 -22.72
C ASP A 129 -2.20 14.83 -22.63
N ASP A 130 -2.65 15.64 -21.68
CA ASP A 130 -2.30 17.06 -21.57
C ASP A 130 -1.84 17.50 -20.15
N GLY A 131 -1.79 16.60 -19.19
CA GLY A 131 -1.40 16.92 -17.82
C GLY A 131 -1.55 15.79 -16.82
N TYR A 132 -1.21 16.08 -15.56
CA TYR A 132 -1.36 15.14 -14.45
C TYR A 132 -2.71 15.35 -13.76
N LEU A 133 -3.52 14.30 -13.71
CA LEU A 133 -4.71 14.23 -12.87
C LEU A 133 -4.29 13.76 -11.47
N PHE A 134 -4.47 14.60 -10.47
CA PHE A 134 -4.22 14.23 -9.08
C PHE A 134 -5.36 13.35 -8.56
N LEU A 135 -5.03 12.15 -8.08
CA LEU A 135 -6.00 11.15 -7.62
C LEU A 135 -6.18 11.16 -6.09
N GLY A 136 -5.22 11.67 -5.34
CA GLY A 136 -5.22 11.60 -3.89
C GLY A 136 -4.50 10.36 -3.35
N GLN A 137 -4.78 10.01 -2.09
CA GLN A 137 -4.08 8.91 -1.39
C GLN A 137 -4.73 7.55 -1.65
N LYS A 138 -6.02 7.53 -1.85
CA LYS A 138 -6.83 6.33 -2.11
C LYS A 138 -8.14 6.74 -2.78
N PRO A 139 -8.81 5.80 -3.46
CA PRO A 139 -10.16 6.06 -3.95
C PRO A 139 -11.09 6.47 -2.81
N PRO A 140 -12.06 7.36 -3.07
CA PRO A 140 -13.06 7.67 -2.08
C PRO A 140 -13.85 6.42 -1.74
N PHE A 141 -14.11 6.21 -0.45
CA PHE A 141 -14.96 5.13 -0.01
C PHE A 141 -16.41 5.48 -0.30
N MET A 142 -17.07 4.64 -1.10
CA MET A 142 -18.49 4.77 -1.37
C MET A 142 -19.28 4.00 -0.32
N GLU A 143 -20.25 4.64 0.26
CA GLU A 143 -21.14 4.04 1.24
C GLU A 143 -22.29 3.35 0.52
N ILE A 144 -22.34 2.02 0.58
CA ILE A 144 -23.40 1.24 -0.03
C ILE A 144 -24.20 0.55 1.05
N GLY A 145 -25.42 1.03 1.24
CA GLY A 145 -26.41 0.39 2.08
C GLY A 145 -27.21 -0.64 1.27
N PHE A 146 -27.34 -1.85 1.82
CA PHE A 146 -28.16 -2.90 1.22
C PHE A 146 -29.42 -3.14 2.02
N ASN A 147 -30.51 -3.42 1.32
CA ASN A 147 -31.78 -3.77 1.94
C ASN A 147 -32.49 -4.84 1.12
N ILE A 148 -33.38 -5.60 1.77
CA ILE A 148 -34.22 -6.59 1.11
C ILE A 148 -35.65 -6.10 1.13
N GLU A 149 -36.23 -5.94 -0.05
CA GLU A 149 -37.67 -5.71 -0.19
C GLU A 149 -38.42 -7.02 -0.46
N ALA A 150 -39.44 -7.26 0.31
CA ALA A 150 -40.41 -8.26 -0.05
C ALA A 150 -41.43 -7.65 -1.02
N GLY A 151 -41.52 -8.19 -2.20
CA GLY A 151 -42.59 -7.81 -3.14
C GLY A 151 -43.96 -7.89 -2.53
N ASN A 152 -44.69 -6.82 -2.61
CA ASN A 152 -45.99 -6.72 -1.96
C ASN A 152 -47.13 -7.39 -2.74
N THR A 153 -46.88 -7.71 -4.01
CA THR A 153 -47.91 -8.30 -4.87
C THR A 153 -47.41 -9.55 -5.55
N PRO A 154 -48.26 -10.60 -5.57
CA PRO A 154 -47.96 -11.83 -6.29
C PRO A 154 -47.87 -11.63 -7.82
N GLU A 155 -48.27 -10.51 -8.32
CA GLU A 155 -48.32 -10.21 -9.77
C GLU A 155 -46.91 -9.94 -10.38
N ASP A 156 -45.94 -9.59 -9.54
CA ASP A 156 -44.57 -9.30 -9.98
C ASP A 156 -43.72 -10.55 -10.25
N TYR A 157 -44.34 -11.72 -10.19
CA TYR A 157 -43.65 -12.98 -10.28
C TYR A 157 -44.05 -13.78 -11.50
N ASP A 158 -43.35 -13.58 -12.55
CA ASP A 158 -43.33 -14.57 -13.63
C ASP A 158 -42.18 -15.59 -13.39
N LEU A 159 -42.52 -16.64 -12.70
CA LEU A 159 -41.64 -17.81 -12.59
C LEU A 159 -41.66 -18.68 -13.86
N GLY A 160 -42.25 -18.18 -14.95
CA GLY A 160 -42.24 -18.82 -16.25
C GLY A 160 -42.40 -20.35 -16.20
N GLY A 161 -43.59 -20.84 -16.02
CA GLY A 161 -43.91 -22.26 -16.15
C GLY A 161 -44.15 -23.04 -14.85
N ILE A 162 -44.34 -22.38 -13.73
CA ILE A 162 -44.93 -23.03 -12.57
C ILE A 162 -46.44 -22.94 -12.71
N GLU A 163 -47.07 -24.07 -13.08
CA GLU A 163 -48.52 -24.19 -13.02
C GLU A 163 -48.92 -24.17 -11.55
N GLY A 164 -49.39 -23.04 -11.06
CA GLY A 164 -50.07 -22.91 -9.78
C GLY A 164 -51.40 -23.63 -9.86
N ASP A 165 -52.01 -23.92 -8.71
CA ASP A 165 -53.32 -24.56 -8.59
C ASP A 165 -54.49 -23.64 -9.04
N GLY A 166 -54.24 -22.67 -9.93
CA GLY A 166 -55.24 -21.74 -10.45
C GLY A 166 -55.64 -20.61 -9.51
N SER A 167 -55.05 -20.50 -8.34
CA SER A 167 -55.20 -19.32 -7.50
C SER A 167 -54.27 -18.21 -8.00
N LYS A 168 -54.80 -17.08 -8.38
CA LYS A 168 -54.08 -15.92 -8.94
C LYS A 168 -53.06 -15.25 -8.01
N ASN A 169 -52.73 -15.88 -6.90
CA ASN A 169 -51.96 -15.28 -5.81
C ASN A 169 -50.58 -15.91 -5.68
N GLY A 170 -49.80 -15.99 -6.76
CA GLY A 170 -48.34 -16.21 -6.78
C GLY A 170 -47.87 -17.54 -6.23
N PHE A 171 -46.79 -18.01 -6.60
CA PHE A 171 -45.89 -19.05 -6.08
C PHE A 171 -46.47 -20.16 -5.24
N TYR A 172 -47.32 -20.97 -5.86
CA TYR A 172 -47.66 -22.29 -5.31
C TYR A 172 -47.15 -23.34 -6.28
N GLU A 173 -46.14 -24.06 -5.95
CA GLU A 173 -45.91 -25.34 -6.56
C GLU A 173 -46.63 -26.40 -5.69
N THR A 174 -47.64 -27.00 -6.25
CA THR A 174 -48.31 -28.12 -5.62
C THR A 174 -47.69 -29.43 -6.11
N PHE A 175 -47.54 -30.38 -5.20
CA PHE A 175 -47.28 -31.75 -5.60
C PHE A 175 -48.50 -32.32 -6.30
N GLN A 176 -48.62 -32.09 -7.57
CA GLN A 176 -49.73 -32.69 -8.34
C GLN A 176 -49.65 -34.21 -8.42
N GLN A 177 -48.53 -34.81 -8.08
CA GLN A 177 -48.32 -36.26 -8.20
C GLN A 177 -48.40 -37.08 -6.91
N THR A 178 -48.41 -36.45 -5.76
CA THR A 178 -48.45 -37.16 -4.47
C THR A 178 -49.43 -36.51 -3.50
N THR A 179 -50.69 -36.71 -3.77
CA THR A 179 -51.74 -36.55 -2.75
C THR A 179 -51.71 -37.73 -1.85
N TYR A 180 -51.36 -37.54 -0.60
CA TYR A 180 -51.45 -38.56 0.41
C TYR A 180 -52.88 -38.64 0.91
N SER A 181 -53.40 -39.86 1.07
CA SER A 181 -54.56 -40.08 1.90
C SER A 181 -54.19 -39.73 3.36
N CYS A 182 -54.97 -38.88 4.02
CA CYS A 182 -54.69 -38.50 5.39
C CYS A 182 -54.62 -39.68 6.34
N ASN A 183 -55.46 -40.71 6.10
CA ASN A 183 -55.46 -41.93 6.89
C ASN A 183 -54.21 -42.77 6.69
N ASP A 184 -53.58 -42.66 5.54
CA ASP A 184 -52.33 -43.37 5.26
C ASP A 184 -51.09 -42.60 5.77
N LEU A 185 -51.19 -41.28 5.82
CA LEU A 185 -50.08 -40.43 6.21
C LEU A 185 -49.95 -40.25 7.73
N PHE A 186 -51.04 -40.08 8.44
CA PHE A 186 -51.02 -39.77 9.86
C PHE A 186 -51.32 -40.97 10.75
N SER A 187 -50.60 -41.13 11.84
CA SER A 187 -50.74 -42.24 12.78
C SER A 187 -51.97 -42.12 13.66
N SER A 188 -52.40 -40.91 13.95
CA SER A 188 -53.66 -40.65 14.66
C SER A 188 -54.16 -39.25 14.34
N VAL A 189 -55.38 -39.19 13.91
CA VAL A 189 -56.10 -37.90 13.71
C VAL A 189 -56.75 -37.47 15.03
N GLY A 190 -56.26 -37.90 16.16
CA GLY A 190 -56.97 -37.68 17.40
C GLY A 190 -56.21 -37.31 18.65
N SER A 191 -54.92 -37.25 18.63
CA SER A 191 -54.14 -36.78 19.77
C SER A 191 -53.68 -35.35 19.57
N SER A 192 -54.52 -34.38 19.62
CA SER A 192 -54.17 -32.96 19.61
C SER A 192 -54.13 -32.46 21.05
N THR A 193 -52.98 -32.20 21.55
CA THR A 193 -52.81 -31.30 22.68
C THR A 193 -52.92 -29.88 22.16
N TRP A 194 -54.03 -29.21 22.47
CA TRP A 194 -54.16 -27.76 22.17
C TRP A 194 -53.39 -26.93 23.19
N GLU A 195 -52.15 -27.28 23.45
CA GLU A 195 -51.27 -26.35 24.12
C GLU A 195 -50.85 -25.30 23.14
N HIS A 196 -51.15 -24.09 23.46
CA HIS A 196 -50.83 -22.87 22.65
C HIS A 196 -51.53 -22.67 21.29
N GLY A 197 -52.67 -23.32 21.05
CA GLY A 197 -53.44 -23.05 19.84
C GLY A 197 -53.00 -23.74 18.56
N GLU A 198 -52.18 -24.77 18.65
CA GLU A 198 -51.66 -25.56 17.52
C GLU A 198 -52.17 -27.00 17.57
N ILE A 199 -52.47 -27.58 16.42
CA ILE A 199 -52.74 -29.02 16.29
C ILE A 199 -51.51 -29.67 15.65
N CYS A 200 -50.97 -30.64 16.33
CA CYS A 200 -49.87 -31.45 15.83
C CYS A 200 -50.43 -32.78 15.27
N LEU A 201 -50.15 -33.02 13.99
CA LEU A 201 -50.47 -34.27 13.32
C LEU A 201 -49.20 -35.09 13.17
N ASN A 202 -49.15 -36.26 13.77
CA ASN A 202 -47.99 -37.13 13.72
C ASN A 202 -47.96 -37.95 12.41
N VAL A 203 -46.90 -37.88 11.67
CA VAL A 203 -46.70 -38.67 10.46
C VAL A 203 -46.33 -40.10 10.83
N LYS A 204 -46.94 -41.08 10.18
CA LYS A 204 -46.64 -42.51 10.37
C LYS A 204 -45.15 -42.75 10.03
N GLU A 205 -44.49 -43.54 10.85
CA GLU A 205 -43.05 -43.80 10.78
C GLU A 205 -42.61 -44.34 9.39
N ASP A 206 -43.39 -45.23 8.81
CA ASP A 206 -43.16 -45.78 7.46
C ASP A 206 -43.34 -44.75 6.32
N LYS A 207 -44.01 -43.62 6.60
CA LYS A 207 -44.24 -42.52 5.62
C LYS A 207 -43.31 -41.34 5.79
N GLN A 208 -42.64 -41.22 6.93
CA GLN A 208 -41.74 -40.07 7.18
C GLN A 208 -40.66 -39.92 6.15
N SER A 209 -40.02 -40.99 5.73
CA SER A 209 -38.92 -40.96 4.77
C SER A 209 -39.38 -40.47 3.39
N ASP A 210 -40.47 -41.03 2.90
CA ASP A 210 -41.06 -40.66 1.61
C ASP A 210 -41.54 -39.20 1.61
N LEU A 211 -42.27 -38.82 2.69
CA LEU A 211 -42.72 -37.44 2.84
C LEU A 211 -41.54 -36.46 2.88
N THR A 212 -40.54 -36.78 3.66
CA THR A 212 -39.36 -35.91 3.81
C THR A 212 -38.65 -35.70 2.47
N GLN A 213 -38.43 -36.79 1.74
CA GLN A 213 -37.76 -36.71 0.40
C GLN A 213 -38.58 -35.84 -0.56
N ASN A 214 -39.89 -36.04 -0.62
CA ASN A 214 -40.76 -35.27 -1.52
C ASN A 214 -40.83 -33.79 -1.14
N VAL A 215 -40.96 -33.49 0.15
CA VAL A 215 -41.01 -32.10 0.64
C VAL A 215 -39.69 -31.36 0.40
N TYR A 216 -38.54 -32.01 0.65
CA TYR A 216 -37.25 -31.39 0.36
C TYR A 216 -36.98 -31.25 -1.17
N ALA A 217 -37.46 -32.20 -1.98
CA ALA A 217 -37.39 -32.05 -3.42
C ALA A 217 -38.19 -30.85 -3.93
N LEU A 218 -39.42 -30.64 -3.38
CA LEU A 218 -40.20 -29.45 -3.67
C LEU A 218 -39.49 -28.17 -3.23
N LEU A 219 -38.97 -28.14 -2.01
CA LEU A 219 -38.24 -27.00 -1.47
C LEU A 219 -37.08 -26.63 -2.37
N ASN A 220 -36.22 -27.59 -2.69
CA ASN A 220 -35.03 -27.36 -3.53
C ASN A 220 -35.39 -26.93 -4.95
N ARG A 221 -36.39 -27.54 -5.55
CA ARG A 221 -36.87 -27.17 -6.88
C ARG A 221 -37.36 -25.72 -6.90
N THR A 222 -38.21 -25.34 -5.95
CA THR A 222 -38.75 -23.97 -5.88
C THR A 222 -37.68 -22.95 -5.55
N ASN A 223 -36.78 -23.24 -4.61
CA ASN A 223 -35.67 -22.38 -4.28
C ASN A 223 -34.77 -22.11 -5.50
N ASN A 224 -34.49 -23.17 -6.31
CA ASN A 224 -33.73 -23.05 -7.53
C ASN A 224 -34.43 -22.18 -8.60
N LEU A 225 -35.76 -22.29 -8.70
CA LEU A 225 -36.53 -21.44 -9.61
C LEU A 225 -36.48 -19.96 -9.20
N ILE A 226 -36.59 -19.68 -7.90
CA ILE A 226 -36.46 -18.32 -7.36
C ILE A 226 -35.07 -17.75 -7.64
N ALA A 227 -34.04 -18.54 -7.33
CA ALA A 227 -32.66 -18.14 -7.54
C ALA A 227 -32.34 -17.83 -9.02
N ARG A 228 -32.89 -18.62 -9.97
CA ARG A 228 -32.79 -18.38 -11.42
C ARG A 228 -33.39 -17.05 -11.86
N GLN A 229 -34.27 -16.46 -11.08
CA GLN A 229 -34.84 -15.14 -11.32
C GLN A 229 -34.03 -14.01 -10.69
N GLY A 230 -32.94 -14.33 -10.00
CA GLY A 230 -32.15 -13.35 -9.28
C GLY A 230 -32.74 -12.95 -7.94
N ARG A 231 -33.61 -13.82 -7.37
CA ARG A 231 -34.28 -13.60 -6.09
C ARG A 231 -33.63 -14.43 -5.00
N PHE A 232 -33.76 -13.98 -3.76
CA PHE A 232 -33.15 -14.64 -2.61
C PHE A 232 -34.19 -15.38 -1.80
N TYR A 233 -33.90 -16.62 -1.45
CA TYR A 233 -34.79 -17.49 -0.70
C TYR A 233 -34.29 -17.84 0.71
N ALA A 234 -33.06 -17.44 1.03
CA ALA A 234 -32.41 -17.73 2.31
C ALA A 234 -31.54 -16.57 2.75
N ASN A 235 -31.19 -16.55 4.04
CA ASN A 235 -30.27 -15.57 4.59
C ASN A 235 -28.89 -15.67 3.92
N PHE A 236 -28.18 -14.56 3.85
CA PHE A 236 -26.82 -14.49 3.32
C PHE A 236 -26.09 -13.27 3.90
N PHE A 237 -24.78 -13.25 3.78
CA PHE A 237 -23.98 -12.06 3.99
C PHE A 237 -23.63 -11.43 2.65
N ILE A 238 -23.55 -10.11 2.63
CA ILE A 238 -23.17 -9.32 1.47
C ILE A 238 -21.95 -8.47 1.78
N ARG A 239 -21.04 -8.37 0.83
CA ARG A 239 -19.89 -7.48 0.85
C ARG A 239 -19.72 -6.85 -0.53
N TYR A 240 -18.94 -5.78 -0.60
CA TYR A 240 -18.52 -5.19 -1.87
C TYR A 240 -17.05 -4.80 -1.81
N CYS A 241 -16.46 -4.63 -2.97
CA CYS A 241 -15.10 -4.11 -3.13
C CYS A 241 -14.97 -3.36 -4.45
N TYR A 242 -13.89 -2.60 -4.59
CA TYR A 242 -13.53 -2.01 -5.87
C TYR A 242 -12.70 -3.01 -6.65
N ARG A 243 -13.08 -3.21 -7.91
CA ARG A 243 -12.33 -4.02 -8.86
C ARG A 243 -11.51 -3.14 -9.77
N MET A 244 -10.24 -3.43 -9.86
CA MET A 244 -9.33 -2.80 -10.80
C MET A 244 -9.35 -3.50 -12.17
N PHE A 245 -8.74 -2.88 -13.18
CA PHE A 245 -8.71 -3.46 -14.53
C PHE A 245 -7.84 -4.73 -14.63
N ASP A 246 -6.83 -4.87 -13.80
CA ASP A 246 -5.99 -6.08 -13.69
C ASP A 246 -6.69 -7.25 -12.96
N GLY A 247 -7.87 -6.99 -12.41
CA GLY A 247 -8.63 -7.96 -11.64
C GLY A 247 -8.39 -7.92 -10.12
N SER A 248 -7.47 -7.10 -9.63
CA SER A 248 -7.24 -6.90 -8.19
C SER A 248 -8.47 -6.29 -7.52
N MET A 249 -8.67 -6.65 -6.25
CA MET A 249 -9.80 -6.20 -5.44
C MET A 249 -9.28 -5.38 -4.27
N ILE A 250 -9.74 -4.16 -4.12
CA ILE A 250 -9.37 -3.23 -3.04
C ILE A 250 -10.61 -2.67 -2.35
N MET A 251 -10.42 -2.02 -1.22
CA MET A 251 -11.50 -1.34 -0.49
C MET A 251 -12.66 -2.27 -0.14
N HIS A 252 -12.34 -3.45 0.42
CA HIS A 252 -13.34 -4.42 0.84
C HIS A 252 -14.21 -3.88 1.95
N SER A 253 -15.53 -3.99 1.78
CA SER A 253 -16.47 -3.64 2.83
C SER A 253 -16.52 -4.71 3.93
N ALA A 254 -17.05 -4.34 5.07
CA ALA A 254 -17.48 -5.29 6.07
C ALA A 254 -18.64 -6.14 5.56
N PRO A 255 -18.82 -7.38 6.07
CA PRO A 255 -19.96 -8.18 5.75
C PRO A 255 -21.22 -7.62 6.41
N VAL A 256 -22.30 -7.55 5.65
CA VAL A 256 -23.63 -7.17 6.14
C VAL A 256 -24.53 -8.41 6.09
N PHE A 257 -25.20 -8.72 7.18
CA PHE A 257 -26.17 -9.82 7.19
C PHE A 257 -27.47 -9.40 6.56
N MET A 258 -27.93 -10.18 5.60
CA MET A 258 -29.19 -9.95 4.87
C MET A 258 -30.21 -11.00 5.25
N PRO A 259 -31.15 -10.68 6.15
CA PRO A 259 -32.19 -11.60 6.56
C PRO A 259 -33.28 -11.65 5.50
N VAL A 260 -33.46 -12.78 4.88
CA VAL A 260 -34.55 -13.04 3.96
C VAL A 260 -35.80 -13.55 4.70
N MET A 261 -35.61 -13.93 5.95
CA MET A 261 -36.62 -14.69 6.71
C MET A 261 -37.44 -13.85 7.63
N VAL A 262 -38.61 -14.44 7.99
CA VAL A 262 -39.41 -13.98 9.10
C VAL A 262 -38.76 -14.42 10.42
N PRO A 263 -38.61 -13.54 11.38
CA PRO A 263 -37.90 -13.82 12.62
C PRO A 263 -38.55 -14.93 13.47
N ASP A 264 -39.84 -15.18 13.27
CA ASP A 264 -40.61 -15.96 14.24
C ASP A 264 -40.24 -17.43 14.36
N ASN A 265 -39.60 -18.04 13.38
CA ASN A 265 -39.39 -19.49 13.44
C ASN A 265 -38.10 -20.04 12.85
N TYR A 266 -37.12 -19.29 12.53
CA TYR A 266 -35.86 -19.82 11.96
C TYR A 266 -36.06 -20.74 10.75
N SER A 267 -37.26 -20.76 10.17
CA SER A 267 -37.56 -21.52 8.96
C SER A 267 -37.70 -20.59 7.79
N ILE A 268 -36.92 -20.86 6.77
CA ILE A 268 -36.84 -20.04 5.55
C ILE A 268 -38.17 -20.07 4.82
N SER A 269 -38.91 -21.10 4.99
CA SER A 269 -40.12 -21.31 4.24
C SER A 269 -41.03 -22.28 4.93
N CYS A 270 -42.29 -21.97 4.81
CA CYS A 270 -43.32 -22.87 5.28
C CYS A 270 -43.77 -23.68 4.10
N VAL A 271 -43.69 -25.01 4.19
CA VAL A 271 -44.44 -25.88 3.31
C VAL A 271 -45.80 -26.04 3.94
N ASN A 272 -46.83 -25.58 3.24
CA ASN A 272 -48.17 -25.64 3.74
C ASN A 272 -48.81 -26.96 3.27
N ALA A 273 -49.36 -27.73 4.20
CA ALA A 273 -50.15 -28.87 3.85
C ALA A 273 -51.62 -28.43 3.62
N ARG A 274 -52.17 -28.71 2.46
CA ARG A 274 -53.59 -28.61 2.22
C ARG A 274 -54.27 -29.84 2.79
N LEU A 275 -55.13 -29.64 3.76
CA LEU A 275 -55.96 -30.69 4.32
C LEU A 275 -57.39 -30.45 3.80
N SER A 276 -57.92 -31.39 3.06
CA SER A 276 -59.32 -31.41 2.69
C SER A 276 -60.07 -32.41 3.58
N PHE A 277 -61.21 -31.99 4.07
CA PHE A 277 -62.08 -32.85 4.85
C PHE A 277 -63.50 -32.81 4.33
N GLN A 278 -64.17 -33.90 4.49
CA GLN A 278 -65.63 -33.99 4.20
C GLN A 278 -66.40 -33.91 5.51
N ASP A 279 -67.33 -32.99 5.58
CA ASP A 279 -68.35 -33.05 6.62
C ASP A 279 -69.59 -33.75 6.09
N PRO A 280 -69.94 -34.88 6.68
CA PRO A 280 -71.09 -35.60 6.19
C PRO A 280 -72.42 -34.95 6.56
N LEU A 281 -72.45 -33.90 7.41
CA LEU A 281 -73.72 -33.51 8.07
C LEU A 281 -74.13 -32.04 7.90
N ASN A 282 -73.27 -31.09 7.50
CA ASN A 282 -73.70 -29.71 7.47
C ASN A 282 -72.74 -28.77 6.75
N SER A 283 -73.32 -27.87 5.96
CA SER A 283 -72.57 -26.84 5.20
C SER A 283 -72.15 -25.60 6.01
N THR A 284 -72.44 -25.57 7.28
CA THR A 284 -72.18 -24.42 8.16
C THR A 284 -71.25 -24.75 9.34
N LEU A 285 -70.22 -25.56 9.15
CA LEU A 285 -69.32 -25.90 10.21
C LEU A 285 -68.38 -24.70 10.54
N ASP A 286 -68.41 -24.36 11.83
CA ASP A 286 -67.42 -23.49 12.33
C ASP A 286 -66.08 -24.21 12.29
N LEU A 287 -65.03 -23.55 11.74
CA LEU A 287 -63.70 -24.12 11.65
C LEU A 287 -63.14 -24.59 12.99
N LYS A 288 -63.51 -23.93 14.04
CA LYS A 288 -63.22 -24.28 15.42
C LYS A 288 -63.74 -25.64 15.84
N ASP A 289 -64.98 -25.94 15.45
CA ASP A 289 -65.63 -27.21 15.77
C ASP A 289 -65.10 -28.34 14.87
N ALA A 290 -64.76 -28.03 13.64
CA ALA A 290 -64.19 -28.97 12.71
C ALA A 290 -62.79 -29.45 13.17
N ILE A 291 -62.00 -28.57 13.75
CA ILE A 291 -60.64 -28.86 14.20
C ILE A 291 -60.66 -29.51 15.61
N SER A 292 -61.64 -29.24 16.43
CA SER A 292 -61.67 -29.76 17.77
C SER A 292 -61.96 -31.28 17.87
N PHE A 293 -62.36 -31.92 16.78
CA PHE A 293 -62.67 -33.35 16.71
C PHE A 293 -63.66 -33.83 17.78
N ASN A 294 -64.40 -32.95 18.47
CA ASN A 294 -65.30 -33.23 19.59
C ASN A 294 -66.71 -32.82 19.24
N ARG A 295 -67.03 -32.76 17.99
CA ARG A 295 -68.41 -32.49 17.65
C ARG A 295 -69.31 -33.62 17.96
N LEU A 296 -70.36 -33.30 18.69
CA LEU A 296 -71.52 -34.22 18.98
C LEU A 296 -72.58 -33.99 17.91
N ASP A 297 -73.12 -35.04 17.38
CA ASP A 297 -74.33 -34.96 16.54
C ASP A 297 -75.58 -34.63 17.36
N SER A 298 -76.70 -34.49 16.69
CA SER A 298 -77.97 -34.24 17.32
C SER A 298 -78.38 -35.31 18.31
N ASN A 299 -77.71 -36.46 18.30
CA ASN A 299 -77.93 -37.59 19.23
C ASN A 299 -76.85 -37.71 20.32
N GLY A 300 -75.87 -36.74 20.39
CA GLY A 300 -74.79 -36.73 21.38
C GLY A 300 -73.67 -37.67 21.06
N GLU A 301 -73.62 -38.26 19.86
CA GLU A 301 -72.50 -39.08 19.44
C GLU A 301 -71.35 -38.24 18.85
N LYS A 302 -70.16 -38.61 19.22
CA LYS A 302 -68.92 -37.94 18.68
C LYS A 302 -68.75 -38.26 17.21
N LYS A 303 -68.86 -37.23 16.35
CA LYS A 303 -68.58 -37.37 14.93
C LYS A 303 -67.21 -36.79 14.58
N GLY A 304 -66.31 -37.67 14.18
CA GLY A 304 -64.98 -37.31 13.71
C GLY A 304 -65.07 -36.65 12.36
N VAL A 305 -64.27 -35.61 12.18
CA VAL A 305 -63.98 -34.99 10.89
C VAL A 305 -62.95 -35.86 10.17
N ASN A 306 -63.25 -36.34 9.00
CA ASN A 306 -62.34 -37.17 8.22
C ASN A 306 -61.52 -36.29 7.30
N PHE A 307 -60.27 -36.18 7.59
CA PHE A 307 -59.32 -35.61 6.67
C PHE A 307 -59.06 -36.58 5.53
N SER A 308 -59.43 -36.23 4.31
CA SER A 308 -59.37 -37.17 3.20
C SER A 308 -58.02 -37.10 2.44
N LYS A 309 -57.49 -35.91 2.22
CA LYS A 309 -56.28 -35.72 1.42
C LYS A 309 -55.36 -34.66 1.99
N ALA A 310 -54.09 -34.87 1.93
CA ALA A 310 -53.06 -33.89 2.23
C ALA A 310 -52.21 -33.60 0.99
N GLY A 311 -52.19 -32.36 0.59
CA GLY A 311 -51.32 -31.88 -0.47
C GLY A 311 -50.34 -30.85 0.09
N PHE A 312 -49.16 -30.77 -0.47
CA PHE A 312 -48.11 -29.88 0.00
C PHE A 312 -47.88 -28.79 -1.01
N CYS A 313 -47.77 -27.57 -0.56
CA CYS A 313 -47.37 -26.44 -1.36
C CYS A 313 -46.33 -25.62 -0.63
N TYR A 314 -45.42 -25.07 -1.37
CA TYR A 314 -44.36 -24.21 -0.85
C TYR A 314 -44.62 -22.78 -1.31
N ARG A 315 -44.60 -21.86 -0.35
CA ARG A 315 -44.79 -20.43 -0.63
C ARG A 315 -43.53 -19.67 -0.21
N PRO A 316 -42.58 -19.54 -1.15
CA PRO A 316 -41.40 -18.79 -0.85
C PRO A 316 -41.71 -17.30 -0.73
N ARG A 317 -40.80 -16.55 -0.12
CA ARG A 317 -40.82 -15.09 -0.19
C ARG A 317 -40.21 -14.61 -1.45
N ASN A 318 -40.78 -13.54 -1.98
CA ASN A 318 -40.19 -12.76 -3.03
C ASN A 318 -39.34 -11.67 -2.42
N THR A 319 -38.08 -11.73 -2.69
CA THR A 319 -37.12 -10.78 -2.12
C THR A 319 -36.22 -10.24 -3.20
N GLU A 320 -36.26 -8.92 -3.33
CA GLU A 320 -35.34 -8.17 -4.18
C GLU A 320 -34.27 -7.51 -3.34
N LEU A 321 -33.05 -7.47 -3.87
CA LEU A 321 -31.95 -6.77 -3.25
C LEU A 321 -31.91 -5.34 -3.76
N ILE A 322 -32.05 -4.42 -2.81
CA ILE A 322 -32.06 -2.99 -3.08
C ILE A 322 -30.75 -2.41 -2.53
N TYR A 323 -30.21 -1.43 -3.21
CA TYR A 323 -29.05 -0.71 -2.71
C TYR A 323 -29.27 0.80 -2.74
N SER A 324 -28.64 1.46 -1.79
CA SER A 324 -28.48 2.91 -1.75
C SER A 324 -26.98 3.20 -1.80
N LEU A 325 -26.57 4.13 -2.65
CA LEU A 325 -25.19 4.48 -2.86
C LEU A 325 -25.01 5.98 -2.65
N HIS A 326 -24.11 6.32 -1.72
CA HIS A 326 -23.78 7.68 -1.34
C HIS A 326 -22.27 7.87 -1.30
N GLY A 327 -21.83 9.11 -1.48
CA GLY A 327 -20.43 9.48 -1.41
C GLY A 327 -19.98 10.40 -2.53
N ASN A 328 -18.69 10.68 -2.60
CA ASN A 328 -18.14 11.57 -3.61
C ASN A 328 -17.96 10.84 -4.96
N ILE A 329 -19.04 10.80 -5.75
CA ILE A 329 -19.05 10.08 -7.03
C ILE A 329 -18.11 10.74 -8.04
N ASP A 330 -18.03 12.07 -8.05
CA ASP A 330 -17.17 12.79 -8.99
C ASP A 330 -15.69 12.50 -8.72
N GLU A 331 -15.30 12.41 -7.47
CA GLU A 331 -13.96 11.99 -7.09
C GLU A 331 -13.70 10.53 -7.48
N LEU A 332 -14.66 9.62 -7.27
CA LEU A 332 -14.51 8.23 -7.71
C LEU A 332 -14.35 8.11 -9.23
N LYS A 333 -15.03 8.97 -10.01
CA LYS A 333 -14.88 9.00 -11.46
C LYS A 333 -13.49 9.39 -11.93
N ASN A 334 -12.72 10.15 -11.15
CA ASN A 334 -11.32 10.44 -11.46
C ASN A 334 -10.46 9.16 -11.45
N TRP A 335 -10.91 8.12 -10.75
CA TRP A 335 -10.27 6.81 -10.72
C TRP A 335 -10.75 5.84 -11.81
N ASN A 336 -11.57 6.30 -12.74
CA ASN A 336 -12.19 5.45 -13.76
C ASN A 336 -11.19 4.71 -14.67
N ASP A 337 -9.99 5.24 -14.85
CA ASP A 337 -8.91 4.58 -15.60
C ASP A 337 -8.20 3.48 -14.80
N ILE A 338 -8.44 3.41 -13.48
CA ILE A 338 -7.82 2.46 -12.56
C ILE A 338 -8.86 1.49 -12.03
N ILE A 339 -10.02 1.99 -11.60
CA ILE A 339 -11.11 1.21 -11.03
C ILE A 339 -12.17 0.96 -12.09
N LYS A 340 -12.39 -0.29 -12.39
CA LYS A 340 -13.37 -0.75 -13.38
C LYS A 340 -14.79 -0.69 -12.85
N SER A 341 -14.98 -1.24 -11.64
CA SER A 341 -16.33 -1.43 -11.09
C SER A 341 -16.30 -1.56 -9.57
N ILE A 342 -17.46 -1.36 -8.96
CA ILE A 342 -17.78 -1.82 -7.61
C ILE A 342 -18.44 -3.18 -7.76
N ASP A 343 -17.81 -4.23 -7.29
CA ASP A 343 -18.32 -5.58 -7.35
C ASP A 343 -18.97 -5.98 -6.03
N VAL A 344 -20.13 -6.60 -6.12
CA VAL A 344 -20.93 -7.04 -4.97
C VAL A 344 -20.88 -8.55 -4.87
N PHE A 345 -20.63 -9.03 -3.66
CA PHE A 345 -20.43 -10.43 -3.37
C PHE A 345 -21.37 -10.90 -2.27
N ILE A 346 -21.84 -12.13 -2.35
CA ILE A 346 -22.67 -12.78 -1.33
C ILE A 346 -22.11 -14.13 -0.92
N THR A 347 -22.45 -14.56 0.29
CA THR A 347 -22.23 -15.95 0.69
C THR A 347 -23.25 -16.87 0.03
N PRO A 348 -23.01 -18.18 -0.02
CA PRO A 348 -24.05 -19.14 -0.30
C PRO A 348 -25.23 -18.97 0.64
N PRO A 349 -26.43 -19.44 0.25
CA PRO A 349 -27.62 -19.38 1.09
C PRO A 349 -27.42 -20.07 2.44
N ILE A 350 -27.84 -19.40 3.52
CA ILE A 350 -27.69 -19.87 4.88
C ILE A 350 -29.04 -20.34 5.37
N THR A 351 -29.17 -21.63 5.59
CA THR A 351 -30.38 -22.23 6.16
C THR A 351 -30.07 -22.92 7.46
N ASN A 352 -31.07 -22.93 8.34
CA ASN A 352 -31.01 -23.67 9.59
C ASN A 352 -31.77 -25.02 9.48
N ILE A 353 -32.27 -25.37 8.32
CA ILE A 353 -32.99 -26.64 8.11
C ILE A 353 -32.01 -27.81 8.25
N ASP A 354 -32.38 -28.78 9.04
CA ASP A 354 -31.68 -30.04 9.16
C ASP A 354 -32.25 -31.05 8.16
N THR A 355 -31.53 -31.21 7.06
CA THR A 355 -31.91 -32.16 6.00
C THR A 355 -31.61 -33.62 6.37
N SER A 356 -30.92 -33.86 7.46
CA SER A 356 -30.64 -35.23 7.94
C SER A 356 -31.82 -35.80 8.78
N GLU A 357 -32.62 -34.93 9.34
CA GLU A 357 -33.78 -35.33 10.14
C GLU A 357 -35.03 -35.53 9.28
N LYS A 358 -35.88 -36.42 9.73
CA LYS A 358 -37.15 -36.72 9.03
C LYS A 358 -38.28 -35.82 9.53
N ILE A 359 -39.15 -35.43 8.63
CA ILE A 359 -40.38 -34.70 8.96
C ILE A 359 -41.32 -35.70 9.64
N SER A 360 -41.48 -35.53 10.96
CA SER A 360 -42.31 -36.39 11.76
C SER A 360 -43.68 -35.79 12.10
N ASN A 361 -43.82 -34.48 12.00
CA ASN A 361 -45.00 -33.76 12.44
C ASN A 361 -45.42 -32.67 11.45
N LEU A 362 -46.72 -32.50 11.34
CA LEU A 362 -47.40 -31.36 10.76
C LEU A 362 -48.10 -30.54 11.82
N ILE A 363 -47.89 -29.24 11.81
CA ILE A 363 -48.55 -28.32 12.73
C ILE A 363 -49.62 -27.55 11.98
N ILE A 364 -50.84 -27.63 12.45
CA ILE A 364 -51.94 -26.80 12.00
C ILE A 364 -52.09 -25.67 13.00
N ALA A 365 -51.78 -24.46 12.60
CA ALA A 365 -51.96 -23.29 13.45
C ALA A 365 -53.44 -22.96 13.66
N ARG A 366 -53.77 -22.59 14.89
CA ARG A 366 -55.11 -22.17 15.26
C ARG A 366 -55.38 -20.78 14.71
N TYR A 367 -56.61 -20.56 14.23
CA TYR A 367 -57.25 -19.27 13.98
C TYR A 367 -56.36 -18.00 13.95
N GLY A 368 -56.31 -17.39 12.81
CA GLY A 368 -55.70 -16.07 12.68
C GLY A 368 -54.16 -16.02 12.58
N TYR A 369 -53.48 -17.12 12.84
CA TYR A 369 -52.04 -17.21 12.69
C TYR A 369 -51.66 -17.91 11.40
N SER A 370 -51.51 -17.17 10.37
CA SER A 370 -50.67 -17.60 9.27
C SER A 370 -49.25 -17.16 9.60
N LEU A 371 -48.35 -18.06 9.72
CA LEU A 371 -46.92 -17.82 9.89
C LEU A 371 -46.32 -16.99 8.74
N SER A 372 -47.08 -16.69 7.72
CA SER A 372 -46.66 -15.93 6.54
C SER A 372 -47.41 -14.63 6.28
N ARG A 373 -48.06 -13.99 7.23
CA ARG A 373 -48.68 -12.65 7.10
C ARG A 373 -49.97 -12.40 7.87
N GLY A 374 -50.28 -13.10 8.91
CA GLY A 374 -51.51 -12.82 9.67
C GLY A 374 -52.80 -12.95 8.83
N ARG A 375 -52.77 -13.74 7.77
CA ARG A 375 -54.01 -14.06 7.04
C ARG A 375 -54.72 -15.16 7.74
N GLU A 376 -55.96 -14.92 8.07
CA GLU A 376 -56.86 -15.92 8.54
C GLU A 376 -56.84 -17.17 7.66
N LEU A 377 -56.83 -18.35 8.27
CA LEU A 377 -57.13 -19.60 7.57
C LEU A 377 -58.54 -19.47 6.98
N SER A 378 -58.59 -19.12 5.69
CA SER A 378 -59.87 -18.98 5.04
C SER A 378 -60.45 -20.33 4.70
N GLN A 379 -61.61 -20.55 5.15
CA GLN A 379 -62.42 -21.68 4.81
C GLN A 379 -62.90 -21.55 3.37
N ILE A 380 -62.52 -22.42 2.51
CA ILE A 380 -62.93 -22.45 1.13
C ILE A 380 -63.80 -23.69 0.94
N TRP A 381 -65.06 -23.46 0.65
CA TRP A 381 -66.00 -24.53 0.21
C TRP A 381 -65.84 -24.73 -1.30
N ASP A 382 -65.38 -25.88 -1.71
CA ASP A 382 -65.22 -26.21 -3.10
C ASP A 382 -65.76 -27.65 -3.36
N ASN A 383 -66.78 -27.77 -4.15
CA ASN A 383 -67.38 -29.07 -4.58
C ASN A 383 -67.82 -30.04 -3.46
N GLY A 384 -68.30 -29.53 -2.34
CA GLY A 384 -68.72 -30.35 -1.20
C GLY A 384 -67.63 -30.69 -0.24
N GLU A 385 -66.44 -30.12 -0.43
CA GLU A 385 -65.30 -30.28 0.48
C GLU A 385 -64.86 -28.93 1.06
N TYR A 386 -64.62 -28.92 2.39
CA TYR A 386 -63.88 -27.77 3.00
C TYR A 386 -62.38 -27.95 2.84
N LYS A 387 -61.80 -27.01 2.19
CA LYS A 387 -60.32 -26.94 2.11
C LYS A 387 -59.83 -26.03 3.22
N LEU A 388 -59.20 -26.61 4.22
CA LEU A 388 -58.47 -25.82 5.21
C LEU A 388 -57.27 -25.18 4.51
N GLY A 389 -57.25 -23.84 4.54
CA GLY A 389 -56.07 -23.15 4.02
C GLY A 389 -54.86 -23.33 4.89
N TYR A 390 -53.93 -23.96 4.72
CA TYR A 390 -52.55 -24.04 5.16
C TYR A 390 -52.27 -24.56 6.57
N ALA A 391 -51.83 -25.81 6.64
CA ALA A 391 -51.03 -26.30 7.74
C ALA A 391 -49.57 -26.02 7.50
N VAL A 392 -48.84 -25.70 8.51
CA VAL A 392 -47.41 -25.41 8.42
C VAL A 392 -46.61 -26.66 8.77
N ILE A 393 -45.73 -27.08 7.90
CA ILE A 393 -44.71 -28.04 8.25
C ILE A 393 -43.57 -27.28 8.92
N LYS A 394 -43.35 -27.63 10.21
CA LYS A 394 -42.16 -27.18 10.89
C LYS A 394 -40.99 -28.06 10.44
N PHE A 395 -40.05 -27.49 9.72
CA PHE A 395 -38.86 -28.22 9.35
C PHE A 395 -38.02 -28.54 10.59
N PRO A 396 -37.44 -29.72 10.66
CA PRO A 396 -36.35 -29.94 11.61
C PRO A 396 -35.24 -28.89 11.43
N THR A 397 -34.79 -28.35 12.54
CA THR A 397 -33.74 -27.33 12.52
C THR A 397 -32.51 -27.86 13.22
N ILE A 398 -31.35 -27.52 12.69
CA ILE A 398 -30.09 -27.76 13.40
C ILE A 398 -30.08 -26.98 14.71
N SER A 399 -29.28 -27.45 15.67
CA SER A 399 -29.17 -26.76 16.97
C SER A 399 -28.57 -25.36 16.78
N ASP A 400 -28.87 -24.45 17.70
CA ASP A 400 -28.34 -23.09 17.69
C ASP A 400 -26.81 -23.07 17.62
N GLU A 401 -26.15 -23.99 18.30
CA GLU A 401 -24.70 -24.15 18.28
C GLU A 401 -24.21 -24.58 16.89
N ALA A 402 -24.86 -25.56 16.27
CA ALA A 402 -24.51 -26.00 14.92
C ALA A 402 -24.73 -24.89 13.91
N TYR A 403 -25.80 -24.10 14.05
CA TYR A 403 -26.06 -22.94 13.20
C TYR A 403 -24.99 -21.86 13.37
N ARG A 404 -24.60 -21.54 14.60
CA ARG A 404 -23.49 -20.62 14.89
C ARG A 404 -22.21 -21.08 14.25
N ASN A 405 -21.87 -22.36 14.39
CA ASN A 405 -20.67 -22.93 13.79
C ASN A 405 -20.71 -22.84 12.27
N LYS A 406 -21.88 -23.05 11.66
CA LYS A 406 -22.08 -22.85 10.22
C LYS A 406 -21.82 -21.39 9.81
N LEU A 407 -22.37 -20.43 10.54
CA LEU A 407 -22.12 -19.01 10.29
C LEU A 407 -20.63 -18.65 10.45
N LYS A 408 -19.98 -19.18 11.50
CA LYS A 408 -18.54 -18.97 11.74
C LYS A 408 -17.67 -19.57 10.63
N SER A 409 -18.12 -20.63 9.99
CA SER A 409 -17.37 -21.31 8.91
C SER A 409 -17.47 -20.62 7.55
N LEU A 410 -18.42 -19.68 7.38
CA LEU A 410 -18.62 -18.98 6.13
C LEU A 410 -17.48 -17.99 5.87
N SER A 411 -16.67 -18.26 4.89
CA SER A 411 -15.56 -17.39 4.48
C SER A 411 -15.58 -17.06 2.98
N ALA A 412 -16.40 -17.78 2.21
CA ALA A 412 -16.47 -17.61 0.78
C ALA A 412 -17.60 -16.65 0.38
N PHE A 413 -17.22 -15.59 -0.34
CA PHE A 413 -18.13 -14.64 -0.95
C PHE A 413 -17.98 -14.70 -2.47
N TYR A 414 -19.10 -14.81 -3.17
CA TYR A 414 -19.17 -14.98 -4.62
C TYR A 414 -19.82 -13.78 -5.28
N ARG A 415 -19.26 -13.33 -6.41
CA ARG A 415 -19.76 -12.15 -7.11
C ARG A 415 -21.14 -12.36 -7.67
N VAL A 416 -22.05 -11.41 -7.40
CA VAL A 416 -23.44 -11.43 -7.88
C VAL A 416 -23.82 -10.20 -8.68
N ALA A 417 -23.10 -9.10 -8.54
CA ALA A 417 -23.36 -7.88 -9.28
C ALA A 417 -22.07 -7.09 -9.49
N SER A 418 -22.07 -6.23 -10.49
CA SER A 418 -20.96 -5.35 -10.81
C SER A 418 -21.53 -3.99 -11.27
N LEU A 419 -21.18 -2.91 -10.56
CA LEU A 419 -21.57 -1.56 -10.87
C LEU A 419 -20.39 -0.85 -11.52
N LYS A 420 -20.45 -0.53 -12.80
CA LYS A 420 -19.36 0.15 -13.51
C LYS A 420 -19.19 1.56 -12.98
N VAL A 421 -17.94 1.98 -12.71
CA VAL A 421 -17.64 3.32 -12.22
C VAL A 421 -18.07 4.40 -13.21
N SER A 422 -17.93 4.14 -14.51
CA SER A 422 -18.37 5.08 -15.54
C SER A 422 -19.87 5.44 -15.48
N ASP A 423 -20.69 4.48 -15.05
CA ASP A 423 -22.14 4.56 -15.09
C ASP A 423 -22.76 4.83 -13.71
N ILE A 424 -21.90 4.96 -12.68
CA ILE A 424 -22.34 5.08 -11.30
C ILE A 424 -22.99 6.45 -11.03
N GLN A 425 -24.06 6.42 -10.26
CA GLN A 425 -24.82 7.60 -9.85
C GLN A 425 -25.30 7.43 -8.42
N GLU A 426 -25.51 8.54 -7.73
CA GLU A 426 -26.13 8.52 -6.43
C GLU A 426 -27.53 7.90 -6.53
N THR A 427 -27.82 6.97 -5.65
CA THR A 427 -29.08 6.23 -5.67
C THR A 427 -29.60 6.02 -4.27
N ASN A 428 -30.94 6.09 -4.15
CA ASN A 428 -31.62 5.77 -2.91
C ASN A 428 -32.70 4.71 -3.18
N GLY A 429 -32.46 3.46 -2.75
CA GLY A 429 -33.42 2.37 -2.87
C GLY A 429 -33.63 1.87 -4.30
N LYS A 430 -32.60 1.67 -5.08
CA LYS A 430 -32.65 1.11 -6.44
C LYS A 430 -32.39 -0.41 -6.39
N ASN A 431 -33.07 -1.16 -7.25
CA ASN A 431 -32.83 -2.58 -7.38
C ASN A 431 -31.37 -2.81 -7.86
N LEU A 432 -30.65 -3.67 -7.14
CA LEU A 432 -29.31 -4.08 -7.55
C LEU A 432 -29.42 -4.93 -8.83
N PRO A 433 -28.65 -4.65 -9.88
CA PRO A 433 -28.66 -5.44 -11.10
C PRO A 433 -27.93 -6.78 -10.86
N VAL A 434 -28.60 -7.71 -10.20
CA VAL A 434 -28.05 -9.00 -9.83
C VAL A 434 -27.94 -9.91 -11.05
N ASP A 435 -26.80 -10.57 -11.22
CA ASP A 435 -26.63 -11.63 -12.18
C ASP A 435 -27.45 -12.86 -11.75
N LYS A 436 -28.50 -13.16 -12.49
CA LYS A 436 -29.40 -14.27 -12.18
C LYS A 436 -28.67 -15.61 -12.13
N VAL A 437 -27.68 -15.82 -13.01
CA VAL A 437 -26.89 -17.04 -13.02
C VAL A 437 -26.03 -17.14 -11.77
N ALA A 438 -25.49 -16.02 -11.31
CA ALA A 438 -24.67 -15.95 -10.12
C ALA A 438 -25.44 -16.33 -8.84
N VAL A 439 -26.69 -15.86 -8.71
CA VAL A 439 -27.54 -16.20 -7.56
C VAL A 439 -27.92 -17.70 -7.59
N TYR A 440 -28.19 -18.22 -8.78
CA TYR A 440 -28.53 -19.63 -8.94
C TYR A 440 -27.36 -20.57 -8.67
N ASN A 441 -26.18 -20.19 -9.07
CA ASN A 441 -24.99 -21.03 -8.98
C ASN A 441 -23.77 -20.24 -8.50
N THR A 442 -23.80 -19.85 -7.21
CA THR A 442 -22.73 -19.06 -6.59
C THR A 442 -21.36 -19.73 -6.68
N SER A 443 -21.31 -21.08 -6.59
CA SER A 443 -20.03 -21.79 -6.61
C SER A 443 -19.28 -21.74 -7.94
N MET A 444 -19.94 -21.35 -9.02
CA MET A 444 -19.30 -21.14 -10.33
C MET A 444 -18.80 -19.70 -10.55
N GLN A 445 -19.08 -18.81 -9.63
CA GLN A 445 -18.71 -17.40 -9.74
C GLN A 445 -17.35 -17.14 -9.09
N GLU A 446 -16.79 -15.99 -9.44
CA GLU A 446 -15.53 -15.55 -8.88
C GLU A 446 -15.69 -15.30 -7.36
N GLN A 447 -14.77 -15.84 -6.58
CA GLN A 447 -14.71 -15.65 -5.15
C GLN A 447 -13.94 -14.37 -4.81
N MET A 448 -14.44 -13.63 -3.82
CA MET A 448 -13.73 -12.49 -3.25
C MET A 448 -12.42 -12.98 -2.61
N LYS A 449 -11.33 -12.30 -2.91
CA LYS A 449 -10.03 -12.57 -2.29
C LYS A 449 -9.81 -11.60 -1.14
N ASP A 450 -9.66 -12.13 0.06
CA ASP A 450 -9.36 -11.37 1.28
C ASP A 450 -7.84 -11.35 1.56
N ASP A 451 -7.04 -11.11 0.53
CA ASP A 451 -5.58 -11.06 0.58
C ASP A 451 -5.04 -9.63 0.63
N TYR A 452 -5.89 -8.64 0.89
CA TYR A 452 -5.58 -7.23 0.93
C TYR A 452 -5.94 -6.61 2.28
N LYS A 453 -5.01 -5.85 2.84
CA LYS A 453 -5.29 -5.04 4.04
C LYS A 453 -6.04 -3.79 3.66
N THR A 454 -7.32 -3.77 3.96
CA THR A 454 -8.22 -2.68 3.58
C THR A 454 -8.23 -1.55 4.61
N HIS A 455 -8.59 -0.37 4.13
CA HIS A 455 -9.02 0.81 4.91
C HIS A 455 -7.95 1.59 5.66
N ASN A 456 -6.72 1.11 5.77
CA ASN A 456 -5.67 1.84 6.46
C ASN A 456 -4.94 2.79 5.52
N LEU A 457 -4.59 3.97 6.02
CA LEU A 457 -3.61 4.79 5.35
C LEU A 457 -2.23 4.22 5.63
N ILE A 458 -1.40 4.19 4.59
CA ILE A 458 -0.03 3.77 4.65
C ILE A 458 0.85 5.01 4.53
N PHE A 459 1.79 5.17 5.47
CA PHE A 459 2.86 6.13 5.41
C PHE A 459 4.15 5.38 5.12
N ALA A 460 5.05 5.99 4.40
CA ALA A 460 6.34 5.39 4.11
C ALA A 460 7.45 6.45 4.15
N ASN A 461 8.69 6.03 4.37
CA ASN A 461 9.84 6.91 4.27
C ASN A 461 10.29 7.08 2.81
N GLY A 462 9.93 6.14 1.96
CA GLY A 462 10.19 6.22 0.54
C GLY A 462 9.66 5.01 -0.22
N GLY A 463 9.74 5.11 -1.54
CA GLY A 463 9.40 4.06 -2.49
C GLY A 463 10.59 3.74 -3.40
N TYR A 464 10.58 2.55 -3.95
CA TYR A 464 11.54 2.09 -4.92
C TYR A 464 10.86 1.17 -5.94
N SER A 465 10.79 1.62 -7.18
CA SER A 465 10.21 0.81 -8.27
C SER A 465 11.23 -0.20 -8.79
N TYR A 466 10.84 -1.46 -8.81
CA TYR A 466 11.66 -2.54 -9.32
C TYR A 466 10.78 -3.63 -9.96
N ASN A 467 11.13 -4.05 -11.17
CA ASN A 467 10.37 -5.04 -11.94
C ASN A 467 8.87 -4.71 -12.00
N HIS A 468 8.52 -3.48 -12.33
CA HIS A 468 7.14 -2.98 -12.40
C HIS A 468 6.34 -3.11 -11.10
N ARG A 469 7.03 -3.19 -9.95
CA ARG A 469 6.45 -3.24 -8.62
C ARG A 469 6.98 -2.11 -7.77
N LEU A 470 6.12 -1.49 -6.98
CA LEU A 470 6.49 -0.50 -6.00
C LEU A 470 6.87 -1.19 -4.69
N ASN A 471 8.05 -0.88 -4.17
CA ASN A 471 8.50 -1.35 -2.87
C ASN A 471 8.55 -0.17 -1.90
N LEU A 472 7.62 -0.13 -0.96
CA LEU A 472 7.57 0.88 0.09
C LEU A 472 8.42 0.44 1.28
N TYR A 473 9.18 1.36 1.85
CA TYR A 473 10.02 1.08 3.02
C TYR A 473 9.84 2.14 4.10
N GLY A 474 10.23 1.79 5.33
CA GLY A 474 10.00 2.64 6.50
C GLY A 474 8.51 2.86 6.74
N VAL A 475 7.72 1.79 6.59
CA VAL A 475 6.27 1.84 6.55
C VAL A 475 5.69 2.04 7.94
N LYS A 476 4.65 2.85 8.01
CA LYS A 476 3.76 2.97 9.16
C LYS A 476 2.33 2.84 8.69
N GLU A 477 1.50 2.14 9.43
CA GLU A 477 0.09 1.99 9.13
C GLU A 477 -0.76 2.76 10.11
N GLN A 478 -1.78 3.45 9.63
CA GLN A 478 -2.79 4.02 10.49
C GLN A 478 -3.55 2.91 11.21
N LEU A 479 -3.98 3.15 12.43
CA LEU A 479 -4.84 2.23 13.15
C LEU A 479 -6.14 1.97 12.40
N PHE A 480 -6.72 0.80 12.64
CA PHE A 480 -8.03 0.42 12.13
C PHE A 480 -9.07 1.51 12.46
N LYS A 481 -9.82 1.98 11.42
CA LYS A 481 -10.77 3.09 11.56
C LYS A 481 -12.09 2.75 12.23
N GLY A 482 -12.20 1.57 12.81
CA GLY A 482 -13.42 1.11 13.44
C GLY A 482 -14.43 0.53 12.45
N PHE A 483 -15.55 0.10 13.00
CA PHE A 483 -16.63 -0.50 12.23
C PHE A 483 -17.53 0.59 11.66
N ASP A 484 -17.89 0.42 10.39
CA ASP A 484 -18.80 1.35 9.73
C ASP A 484 -20.28 1.04 10.11
N ARG A 485 -21.11 2.08 10.14
CA ARG A 485 -22.54 1.95 10.35
C ARG A 485 -23.22 1.06 9.29
N TYR A 486 -22.76 1.10 8.06
CA TYR A 486 -23.32 0.30 6.97
C TYR A 486 -23.13 -1.21 7.12
N MET A 487 -22.43 -1.64 8.14
CA MET A 487 -22.41 -3.05 8.55
C MET A 487 -23.74 -3.52 9.11
N PHE A 488 -24.62 -2.61 9.47
CA PHE A 488 -25.93 -2.92 10.01
C PHE A 488 -26.99 -2.67 8.93
N PRO A 489 -27.96 -3.57 8.79
CA PRO A 489 -29.06 -3.34 7.87
C PRO A 489 -29.82 -2.08 8.29
N SER A 490 -30.06 -1.19 7.32
CA SER A 490 -30.81 0.04 7.58
C SER A 490 -32.32 -0.23 7.69
N GLY A 491 -32.89 0.33 8.67
CA GLY A 491 -34.24 0.79 9.02
C GLY A 491 -35.47 0.38 8.30
N ARG A 492 -35.57 -0.78 7.69
CA ARG A 492 -36.87 -1.33 7.32
C ARG A 492 -37.16 -2.55 8.17
N LYS A 493 -38.38 -2.58 8.74
CA LYS A 493 -38.91 -3.69 9.54
C LYS A 493 -38.46 -5.02 9.00
N LEU A 494 -37.58 -5.67 9.73
CA LEU A 494 -37.37 -7.08 9.55
C LEU A 494 -38.71 -7.76 9.81
N PHE A 495 -39.25 -8.27 8.78
CA PHE A 495 -40.62 -8.75 8.69
C PHE A 495 -41.00 -9.62 9.88
N GLY A 496 -42.01 -9.23 10.60
CA GLY A 496 -42.87 -10.14 11.35
C GLY A 496 -42.60 -10.33 12.82
N PHE A 497 -42.08 -9.34 13.53
CA PHE A 497 -42.30 -9.31 14.97
C PHE A 497 -43.74 -8.89 15.24
N SER A 498 -44.57 -9.83 15.73
CA SER A 498 -45.84 -9.47 16.30
C SER A 498 -45.59 -8.79 17.64
N GLU A 499 -46.27 -7.68 17.88
CA GLU A 499 -46.19 -6.93 19.13
C GLU A 499 -46.62 -7.75 20.38
N LYS A 500 -46.87 -9.05 20.23
CA LYS A 500 -47.43 -9.91 21.29
C LYS A 500 -46.45 -10.92 21.88
N ASP A 501 -45.27 -11.09 21.32
CA ASP A 501 -44.31 -11.99 21.94
C ASP A 501 -43.49 -11.22 22.97
N GLU A 502 -43.45 -11.71 24.18
CA GLU A 502 -42.71 -11.19 25.34
C GLU A 502 -41.21 -11.29 25.19
N LYS A 503 -40.68 -11.12 24.00
CA LYS A 503 -39.25 -10.93 23.75
C LYS A 503 -38.88 -9.48 23.94
N PRO A 504 -37.66 -9.20 24.40
CA PRO A 504 -37.28 -7.85 24.74
C PRO A 504 -37.62 -6.92 23.58
N SER A 505 -38.54 -5.98 23.87
CA SER A 505 -38.89 -4.94 22.91
C SER A 505 -37.72 -4.09 22.68
N PHE A 506 -37.08 -4.25 21.54
CA PHE A 506 -36.15 -3.27 21.10
C PHE A 506 -36.89 -1.97 20.79
N GLU A 507 -36.37 -0.87 21.28
CA GLU A 507 -36.91 0.41 20.81
C GLU A 507 -36.67 0.49 19.31
N THR A 508 -37.75 0.49 18.56
CA THR A 508 -37.73 0.73 17.12
C THR A 508 -37.43 2.21 16.89
N ASN A 509 -36.72 2.50 15.81
CA ASN A 509 -36.38 3.87 15.39
C ASN A 509 -35.25 4.55 16.18
N LEU A 510 -34.18 3.83 16.41
CA LEU A 510 -32.95 4.39 16.96
C LEU A 510 -32.11 5.05 15.84
N LYS A 511 -31.67 6.26 16.11
CA LYS A 511 -30.69 6.92 15.23
C LYS A 511 -29.28 6.66 15.75
N ILE A 512 -28.42 6.11 14.93
CA ILE A 512 -27.01 5.96 15.28
C ILE A 512 -26.33 7.33 15.18
N GLN A 513 -25.76 7.79 16.30
CA GLN A 513 -24.96 9.00 16.32
C GLN A 513 -23.52 8.69 15.91
N LYS A 514 -22.94 7.68 16.54
CA LYS A 514 -21.55 7.27 16.30
C LYS A 514 -21.30 5.83 16.74
N ILE A 515 -20.27 5.23 16.17
CA ILE A 515 -19.76 3.92 16.56
C ILE A 515 -18.31 4.12 17.01
N VAL A 516 -17.99 3.66 18.20
CA VAL A 516 -16.63 3.70 18.74
C VAL A 516 -16.10 2.28 18.86
N THR A 517 -14.98 2.00 18.24
CA THR A 517 -14.27 0.73 18.36
C THR A 517 -13.09 0.90 19.31
N VAL A 518 -13.03 0.05 20.32
CA VAL A 518 -11.93 0.01 21.29
C VAL A 518 -10.88 -0.96 20.78
N LEU A 519 -9.67 -0.47 20.56
CA LEU A 519 -8.53 -1.28 20.14
C LEU A 519 -7.56 -1.46 21.30
N ASN A 520 -7.10 -2.68 21.52
CA ASN A 520 -6.05 -2.98 22.48
C ASN A 520 -4.70 -2.97 21.79
N THR A 521 -3.88 -1.97 22.08
CA THR A 521 -2.57 -1.78 21.46
C THR A 521 -1.46 -1.91 22.50
N THR A 522 -0.23 -2.06 22.04
CA THR A 522 0.97 -2.10 22.91
C THR A 522 1.15 -0.83 23.73
N SER A 523 0.61 0.31 23.26
CA SER A 523 0.62 1.60 23.97
C SER A 523 -0.60 1.83 24.86
N GLY A 524 -1.53 0.86 24.95
CA GLY A 524 -2.75 0.94 25.73
C GLY A 524 -4.01 0.88 24.86
N LYS A 525 -5.15 1.18 25.48
CA LYS A 525 -6.43 1.19 24.75
C LYS A 525 -6.56 2.45 23.92
N LYS A 526 -6.90 2.28 22.66
CA LYS A 526 -7.20 3.35 21.71
C LYS A 526 -8.67 3.27 21.30
N TYR A 527 -9.25 4.43 21.06
CA TYR A 527 -10.65 4.57 20.72
C TYR A 527 -10.77 5.15 19.32
N VAL A 528 -11.40 4.42 18.43
CA VAL A 528 -11.58 4.83 17.03
C VAL A 528 -13.06 5.07 16.79
N GLU A 529 -13.40 6.30 16.45
CA GLU A 529 -14.76 6.70 16.14
C GLU A 529 -15.03 6.59 14.65
N SER A 530 -16.12 5.90 14.28
CA SER A 530 -16.67 5.90 12.95
C SER A 530 -17.85 6.86 12.90
N VAL A 531 -17.73 7.94 12.16
CA VAL A 531 -18.76 8.95 12.03
C VAL A 531 -19.79 8.51 10.97
N ASN A 532 -21.05 8.61 11.32
CA ASN A 532 -22.13 8.42 10.37
C ASN A 532 -22.62 9.77 9.86
N MET A 533 -22.63 9.97 8.55
CA MET A 533 -23.12 11.18 7.91
C MET A 533 -24.62 11.17 7.62
N TYR A 534 -25.32 10.06 7.87
CA TYR A 534 -26.74 9.91 7.53
C TYR A 534 -27.61 9.66 8.76
N ASP A 535 -28.73 10.37 8.79
CA ASP A 535 -29.78 10.28 9.80
C ASP A 535 -30.69 9.06 9.57
N ASP A 536 -30.11 7.86 9.44
CA ASP A 536 -30.91 6.67 9.26
C ASP A 536 -31.33 6.04 10.59
N VAL A 537 -32.54 5.53 10.60
CA VAL A 537 -33.13 4.82 11.72
C VAL A 537 -32.64 3.37 11.72
N LEU A 538 -32.05 2.93 12.81
CA LEU A 538 -31.69 1.53 13.01
C LEU A 538 -32.82 0.79 13.67
N GLU A 539 -33.29 -0.28 13.00
CA GLU A 539 -34.20 -1.23 13.63
C GLU A 539 -33.41 -2.33 14.32
N ALA A 540 -32.95 -2.38 15.40
CA ALA A 540 -32.17 -3.38 16.08
C ALA A 540 -30.85 -3.77 15.39
N PRO A 541 -29.71 -3.47 15.99
CA PRO A 541 -28.42 -3.84 15.44
C PRO A 541 -28.26 -5.36 15.43
N MET A 542 -28.17 -5.93 14.23
CA MET A 542 -27.82 -7.33 14.08
C MET A 542 -26.30 -7.42 14.06
N ILE A 543 -25.74 -7.95 15.14
CA ILE A 543 -24.31 -8.19 15.21
C ILE A 543 -24.01 -9.51 14.52
N THR A 544 -23.33 -9.39 13.42
CA THR A 544 -22.75 -10.52 12.75
C THR A 544 -21.36 -10.84 13.33
N ASN A 545 -20.76 -11.92 12.90
CA ASN A 545 -19.38 -12.29 13.27
C ASN A 545 -18.36 -11.30 12.69
N LEU A 546 -18.46 -10.03 13.04
CA LEU A 546 -17.70 -8.95 12.47
C LEU A 546 -16.21 -9.13 12.63
N VAL A 547 -15.78 -9.58 13.81
CA VAL A 547 -14.37 -9.75 14.13
C VAL A 547 -13.70 -10.79 13.24
N LYS A 548 -14.44 -11.80 12.80
CA LYS A 548 -13.91 -12.84 11.92
C LYS A 548 -13.54 -12.31 10.54
N PHE A 549 -14.29 -11.34 10.05
CA PHE A 549 -14.10 -10.74 8.73
C PHE A 549 -13.15 -9.54 8.74
N TYR A 550 -12.79 -9.09 9.96
CA TYR A 550 -11.82 -8.01 10.11
C TYR A 550 -10.48 -8.58 10.57
N PRO A 551 -9.40 -8.25 9.86
CA PRO A 551 -8.07 -8.75 10.21
C PRO A 551 -7.47 -8.09 11.45
N ASP A 552 -8.12 -7.07 12.02
CA ASP A 552 -7.58 -6.38 13.18
C ASP A 552 -7.98 -7.08 14.49
N THR A 553 -7.11 -7.97 14.94
CA THR A 553 -7.29 -8.73 16.19
C THR A 553 -7.17 -7.88 17.45
N ARG A 554 -6.85 -6.60 17.34
CA ARG A 554 -6.75 -5.67 18.46
C ARG A 554 -8.10 -5.10 18.86
N ALA A 555 -9.13 -5.24 18.03
CA ALA A 555 -10.47 -4.79 18.34
C ALA A 555 -11.06 -5.59 19.50
N GLU A 556 -11.26 -4.96 20.64
CA GLU A 556 -11.75 -5.56 21.86
C GLU A 556 -13.26 -5.34 22.03
N LYS A 557 -13.72 -4.13 21.77
CA LYS A 557 -15.09 -3.70 22.05
C LYS A 557 -15.60 -2.74 20.99
N MET A 558 -16.92 -2.83 20.72
CA MET A 558 -17.64 -1.85 19.92
C MET A 558 -18.72 -1.19 20.76
N VAL A 559 -18.81 0.12 20.71
CA VAL A 559 -19.82 0.91 21.43
C VAL A 559 -20.61 1.73 20.42
N ILE A 560 -21.92 1.55 20.41
CA ILE A 560 -22.83 2.25 19.51
C ILE A 560 -23.63 3.27 20.31
N PHE A 561 -23.50 4.53 19.96
CA PHE A 561 -24.27 5.63 20.53
C PHE A 561 -25.47 5.90 19.63
N THR A 562 -26.64 5.81 20.21
CA THR A 562 -27.91 6.01 19.50
C THR A 562 -28.79 7.01 20.24
N THR A 563 -29.75 7.63 19.51
CA THR A 563 -30.84 8.36 20.13
C THR A 563 -32.17 7.76 19.72
N ASN A 564 -33.13 7.69 20.64
CA ASN A 564 -34.49 7.28 20.32
C ASN A 564 -35.35 8.47 19.83
N GLN A 565 -36.62 8.22 19.51
CA GLN A 565 -37.57 9.25 19.08
C GLN A 565 -37.82 10.35 20.12
N GLU A 566 -37.57 10.06 21.39
CA GLU A 566 -37.67 11.05 22.50
C GLU A 566 -36.38 11.81 22.72
N GLU A 567 -35.41 11.71 21.80
CA GLU A 567 -34.06 12.31 21.89
C GLU A 567 -33.24 11.84 23.11
N LYS A 568 -33.62 10.70 23.70
CA LYS A 568 -32.83 10.07 24.75
C LYS A 568 -31.68 9.28 24.17
N GLU A 569 -30.50 9.49 24.73
CA GLU A 569 -29.31 8.73 24.38
C GLU A 569 -29.40 7.30 24.91
N ILE A 570 -29.18 6.33 24.02
CA ILE A 570 -29.10 4.91 24.34
C ILE A 570 -27.76 4.40 23.83
N ILE A 571 -26.97 3.79 24.75
CA ILE A 571 -25.63 3.31 24.42
C ILE A 571 -25.63 1.79 24.48
N TYR A 572 -25.22 1.16 23.39
CA TYR A 572 -25.02 -0.28 23.30
C TYR A 572 -23.53 -0.59 23.30
N SER A 573 -23.12 -1.57 24.09
CA SER A 573 -21.73 -2.01 24.15
C SER A 573 -21.65 -3.50 23.84
N PHE A 574 -20.70 -3.84 22.98
CA PHE A 574 -20.45 -5.19 22.55
C PHE A 574 -19.03 -5.59 22.76
N ASP A 575 -18.80 -6.65 23.49
CA ASP A 575 -17.50 -7.31 23.55
C ASP A 575 -17.32 -8.10 22.26
N LEU A 576 -16.30 -7.77 21.50
CA LEU A 576 -16.08 -8.38 20.20
C LEU A 576 -15.53 -9.80 20.32
N GLU A 577 -14.86 -10.12 21.42
CA GLU A 577 -14.44 -11.47 21.73
C GLU A 577 -15.65 -12.36 22.05
N GLU A 578 -16.55 -11.89 22.86
CA GLU A 578 -17.84 -12.59 23.12
C GLU A 578 -18.70 -12.67 21.86
N CYS A 579 -18.71 -11.64 21.03
CA CYS A 579 -19.41 -11.67 19.75
C CYS A 579 -18.93 -12.77 18.82
N GLN A 580 -17.67 -13.18 18.87
CA GLN A 580 -17.19 -14.35 18.11
C GLN A 580 -17.85 -15.64 18.57
N GLU A 581 -18.18 -15.75 19.82
CA GLU A 581 -18.78 -16.95 20.38
C GLU A 581 -20.32 -16.94 20.33
N LEU A 582 -20.92 -15.79 20.49
CA LEU A 582 -22.39 -15.64 20.61
C LEU A 582 -23.17 -15.76 19.32
N ASN A 583 -22.57 -15.80 18.28
CA ASN A 583 -22.95 -15.54 17.13
C ASN A 583 -23.61 -16.24 16.18
N GLY A 584 -24.70 -16.38 16.26
CA GLY A 584 -25.56 -16.47 15.13
C GLY A 584 -25.96 -15.06 14.71
N ALA A 585 -25.94 -14.73 13.44
CA ALA A 585 -26.50 -13.51 12.91
C ALA A 585 -27.97 -13.28 13.25
N MET A 586 -28.56 -14.17 13.98
CA MET A 586 -29.95 -14.14 14.42
C MET A 586 -30.10 -13.95 15.90
N HIS A 587 -29.05 -14.10 16.65
CA HIS A 587 -29.07 -13.66 18.03
C HIS A 587 -28.62 -12.21 17.99
N MET A 588 -29.60 -11.37 18.10
CA MET A 588 -29.37 -10.05 18.63
C MET A 588 -28.66 -10.30 19.95
N GLY A 589 -27.38 -9.93 20.01
CA GLY A 589 -26.59 -10.10 21.21
C GLY A 589 -27.39 -9.62 22.40
N THR A 590 -27.11 -10.12 23.57
CA THR A 590 -27.72 -9.64 24.79
C THR A 590 -27.49 -8.14 24.89
N PHE A 591 -28.45 -7.39 24.37
CA PHE A 591 -28.52 -5.99 24.61
C PHE A 591 -28.91 -5.82 26.04
N SER A 592 -28.00 -5.42 26.89
CA SER A 592 -28.47 -4.86 28.15
C SER A 592 -28.91 -3.42 27.85
N ASN A 593 -30.17 -3.26 27.52
CA ASN A 593 -30.84 -1.97 27.62
C ASN A 593 -31.17 -1.76 29.08
N ASP A 594 -30.16 -1.76 29.93
CA ASP A 594 -30.31 -1.31 31.27
C ASP A 594 -30.13 0.20 31.25
N GLY A 595 -31.22 0.89 30.97
CA GLY A 595 -31.28 2.35 31.18
C GLY A 595 -30.99 2.76 32.63
N LYS A 596 -30.56 1.84 33.45
CA LYS A 596 -30.11 2.04 34.82
C LYS A 596 -28.61 2.02 35.00
N ASP A 597 -27.83 1.45 34.04
CA ASP A 597 -26.38 1.31 34.18
C ASP A 597 -25.60 1.89 33.01
N SER A 598 -26.02 3.03 32.57
CA SER A 598 -25.20 3.87 31.65
C SER A 598 -23.78 4.10 32.19
N ASN A 599 -23.58 4.00 33.50
CA ASN A 599 -22.26 4.14 34.13
C ASN A 599 -21.29 2.99 33.88
N ASN A 600 -21.77 1.79 33.51
CA ASN A 600 -20.89 0.66 33.21
C ASN A 600 -20.41 0.65 31.76
N TYR A 601 -21.08 1.41 30.89
CA TYR A 601 -20.78 1.46 29.45
C TYR A 601 -20.26 2.83 29.01
N VAL A 602 -20.30 3.82 29.88
CA VAL A 602 -19.73 5.15 29.62
C VAL A 602 -18.26 5.09 29.91
N VAL A 603 -17.46 4.97 28.88
CA VAL A 603 -16.05 5.33 28.98
C VAL A 603 -16.01 6.85 29.08
N THR A 604 -15.70 7.34 30.26
CA THR A 604 -15.79 8.77 30.61
C THR A 604 -14.79 9.67 29.90
N SER A 605 -13.86 9.10 29.16
CA SER A 605 -12.93 9.85 28.27
C SER A 605 -12.48 8.96 27.14
N TYR A 606 -13.14 9.08 26.00
CA TYR A 606 -12.61 8.55 24.76
C TYR A 606 -11.58 9.54 24.22
N ASP A 607 -10.35 9.10 24.08
CA ASP A 607 -9.37 9.82 23.27
C ASP A 607 -9.64 9.43 21.81
N TYR A 608 -10.30 10.33 21.11
CA TYR A 608 -10.67 10.13 19.71
C TYR A 608 -9.55 10.52 18.74
N SER A 609 -8.33 10.76 19.22
CA SER A 609 -7.22 11.06 18.35
C SER A 609 -6.91 9.85 17.45
N VAL A 610 -7.19 10.05 16.18
CA VAL A 610 -7.07 9.03 15.13
C VAL A 610 -5.63 8.94 14.58
N ASP A 611 -4.71 9.73 15.12
CA ASP A 611 -3.36 9.93 14.58
C ASP A 611 -2.36 8.83 14.96
N ASP A 612 -2.82 7.83 15.70
CA ASP A 612 -1.95 6.74 16.07
C ASP A 612 -1.68 5.80 14.91
N VAL A 613 -0.41 5.70 14.59
CA VAL A 613 0.09 4.77 13.58
C VAL A 613 0.81 3.59 14.24
N VAL A 614 0.73 2.43 13.60
CA VAL A 614 1.50 1.24 13.97
C VAL A 614 2.79 1.26 13.19
N ASP A 615 3.91 1.13 13.89
CA ASP A 615 5.23 1.07 13.28
C ASP A 615 5.47 -0.29 12.61
N MET A 616 5.59 -0.27 11.28
CA MET A 616 5.96 -1.40 10.44
C MET A 616 7.26 -1.08 9.67
N SER A 617 8.11 -0.20 10.23
CA SER A 617 9.29 0.33 9.56
C SER A 617 10.36 -0.71 9.24
N ASN A 618 10.29 -1.90 9.83
CA ASN A 618 11.12 -3.06 9.52
C ASN A 618 10.54 -3.94 8.39
N LYS A 619 9.47 -3.52 7.73
CA LYS A 619 8.85 -4.27 6.64
C LYS A 619 8.95 -3.53 5.33
N ILE A 620 8.96 -4.29 4.25
CA ILE A 620 8.82 -3.80 2.88
C ILE A 620 7.45 -4.24 2.37
N TYR A 621 6.71 -3.29 1.83
CA TYR A 621 5.43 -3.52 1.19
C TYR A 621 5.64 -3.48 -0.32
N THR A 622 5.53 -4.63 -0.95
CA THR A 622 5.70 -4.79 -2.40
C THR A 622 4.34 -4.86 -3.07
N SER A 623 4.11 -3.98 -4.03
CA SER A 623 2.86 -3.95 -4.78
C SER A 623 2.74 -5.12 -5.76
N GLU A 624 1.56 -5.35 -6.32
CA GLU A 624 1.39 -6.23 -7.47
C GLU A 624 2.07 -5.62 -8.72
N SER A 625 2.33 -6.45 -9.72
CA SER A 625 2.99 -5.99 -10.95
C SER A 625 2.10 -5.00 -11.70
N ASP A 626 2.69 -3.91 -12.18
CA ASP A 626 2.00 -2.84 -12.90
C ASP A 626 0.83 -2.18 -12.15
N ASN A 627 0.76 -2.40 -10.81
CA ASN A 627 -0.30 -1.88 -9.96
C ASN A 627 0.28 -1.29 -8.66
N ALA A 628 0.45 0.03 -8.63
CA ALA A 628 0.97 0.75 -7.47
C ALA A 628 -0.02 0.87 -6.30
N PHE A 629 -1.26 0.47 -6.49
CA PHE A 629 -2.35 0.69 -5.54
C PHE A 629 -2.67 -0.55 -4.69
N TYR A 630 -2.16 -1.71 -5.08
CA TYR A 630 -2.50 -2.97 -4.44
C TYR A 630 -1.27 -3.65 -3.83
N PHE A 631 -1.29 -3.79 -2.50
CA PHE A 631 -0.24 -4.45 -1.73
C PHE A 631 -0.79 -5.75 -1.14
N PRO A 632 -0.57 -6.89 -1.79
CA PRO A 632 -1.06 -8.18 -1.29
C PRO A 632 -0.34 -8.58 0.00
N LEU A 633 -0.99 -9.35 0.85
CA LEU A 633 -0.42 -9.79 2.13
C LEU A 633 0.87 -10.58 1.97
N ASN A 634 1.00 -11.34 0.90
CA ASN A 634 2.23 -12.08 0.57
C ASN A 634 3.37 -11.17 0.06
N GLY A 635 3.06 -9.92 -0.31
CA GLY A 635 4.04 -8.90 -0.67
C GLY A 635 4.60 -8.14 0.53
N ILE A 636 4.11 -8.41 1.77
CA ILE A 636 4.56 -7.75 2.97
C ILE A 636 5.64 -8.61 3.63
N ASN A 637 6.88 -8.15 3.57
CA ASN A 637 8.04 -8.91 4.04
C ASN A 637 8.73 -8.19 5.19
N THR A 638 9.04 -8.93 6.25
CA THR A 638 9.82 -8.42 7.38
C THR A 638 11.32 -8.55 7.08
N VAL A 639 12.05 -7.45 7.23
CA VAL A 639 13.49 -7.36 6.96
C VAL A 639 14.21 -6.90 8.23
N GLY A 640 14.80 -7.81 8.94
CA GLY A 640 15.48 -7.49 10.20
C GLY A 640 14.55 -6.96 11.29
N ILE A 641 15.13 -6.19 12.21
CA ILE A 641 14.43 -5.58 13.33
C ILE A 641 14.49 -4.06 13.31
N GLY A 642 15.39 -3.49 12.50
CA GLY A 642 15.61 -2.05 12.40
C GLY A 642 14.71 -1.38 11.38
N THR A 643 14.69 -0.06 11.40
CA THR A 643 13.96 0.77 10.40
C THR A 643 14.70 0.75 9.08
N ILE A 644 14.00 0.45 7.98
CA ILE A 644 14.55 0.48 6.64
C ILE A 644 14.62 1.94 6.16
N GLN A 645 15.81 2.34 5.76
CA GLN A 645 16.14 3.72 5.37
C GLN A 645 16.21 3.92 3.86
N GLY A 646 16.41 2.84 3.11
CA GLY A 646 16.51 2.88 1.67
C GLY A 646 16.58 1.50 1.06
N ILE A 647 16.29 1.43 -0.24
CA ILE A 647 16.39 0.23 -1.07
C ILE A 647 17.17 0.57 -2.33
N ALA A 648 17.98 -0.36 -2.78
CA ALA A 648 18.63 -0.29 -4.08
C ALA A 648 18.77 -1.70 -4.68
N SER A 649 18.91 -1.81 -5.98
CA SER A 649 19.16 -3.07 -6.66
C SER A 649 20.59 -3.14 -7.22
N THR A 650 21.05 -4.37 -7.45
CA THR A 650 22.28 -4.62 -8.20
C THR A 650 21.93 -5.34 -9.50
N THR A 651 22.76 -5.19 -10.52
CA THR A 651 22.60 -5.93 -11.78
C THR A 651 23.32 -7.27 -11.77
N ARG A 652 23.83 -7.69 -10.61
CA ARG A 652 24.55 -8.95 -10.46
C ARG A 652 23.82 -9.91 -9.53
N ALA A 653 23.57 -11.12 -10.00
CA ALA A 653 22.93 -12.16 -9.23
C ALA A 653 23.82 -12.62 -8.05
N LEU A 654 23.20 -12.92 -6.89
CA LEU A 654 23.90 -13.43 -5.70
C LEU A 654 24.28 -14.90 -5.86
N SER A 655 23.55 -15.67 -6.65
CA SER A 655 23.77 -17.11 -6.84
C SER A 655 23.68 -17.53 -8.29
N GLN A 656 24.33 -18.65 -8.62
CA GLN A 656 24.22 -19.24 -9.94
C GLN A 656 22.80 -19.81 -10.15
N GLY A 657 22.11 -19.36 -11.19
CA GLY A 657 20.77 -19.80 -11.54
C GLY A 657 19.69 -18.72 -11.47
N GLN A 658 20.00 -17.53 -10.95
CA GLN A 658 19.10 -16.39 -10.96
C GLN A 658 19.21 -15.62 -12.29
N PHE A 659 18.62 -16.15 -13.34
CA PHE A 659 18.63 -15.46 -14.63
C PHE A 659 17.63 -14.31 -14.65
N GLY A 660 18.16 -13.09 -14.78
CA GLY A 660 17.35 -11.87 -14.96
C GLY A 660 16.64 -11.36 -13.71
N GLN A 661 16.89 -11.94 -12.53
CA GLN A 661 16.35 -11.47 -11.26
C GLN A 661 17.50 -11.08 -10.33
N TYR A 662 17.60 -9.80 -10.06
CA TYR A 662 18.67 -9.27 -9.24
C TYR A 662 18.17 -9.05 -7.80
N PRO A 663 19.03 -9.21 -6.80
CA PRO A 663 18.65 -8.97 -5.42
C PRO A 663 18.38 -7.50 -5.16
N LEU A 664 17.40 -7.22 -4.32
CA LEU A 664 17.23 -5.92 -3.70
C LEU A 664 18.05 -5.86 -2.42
N MET A 665 18.74 -4.74 -2.22
CA MET A 665 19.46 -4.44 -1.00
C MET A 665 18.64 -3.49 -0.15
N ALA A 666 18.29 -3.89 1.05
CA ALA A 666 17.62 -3.06 2.04
C ALA A 666 18.63 -2.54 3.06
N PHE A 667 18.72 -1.23 3.17
CA PHE A 667 19.56 -0.53 4.13
C PHE A 667 18.74 -0.23 5.38
N SER A 668 19.04 -0.92 6.47
CA SER A 668 18.34 -0.78 7.73
C SER A 668 19.24 -0.25 8.84
N THR A 669 18.64 0.26 9.90
CA THR A 669 19.38 0.70 11.10
C THR A 669 20.05 -0.45 11.86
N ASP A 670 19.75 -1.70 11.54
CA ASP A 670 20.40 -2.90 12.11
C ASP A 670 21.38 -3.57 11.15
N GLY A 671 21.56 -3.02 9.95
CA GLY A 671 22.48 -3.55 8.96
C GLY A 671 21.93 -3.55 7.54
N ILE A 672 22.58 -4.31 6.66
CA ILE A 672 22.23 -4.41 5.26
C ILE A 672 21.75 -5.83 4.98
N TRP A 673 20.63 -5.90 4.30
CA TRP A 673 19.94 -7.15 3.97
C TRP A 673 19.79 -7.30 2.47
N ALA A 674 20.05 -8.47 1.94
CA ALA A 674 19.74 -8.82 0.56
C ALA A 674 18.45 -9.62 0.49
N MET A 675 17.60 -9.27 -0.46
CA MET A 675 16.33 -9.93 -0.73
C MET A 675 16.39 -10.55 -2.11
N GLU A 676 16.26 -11.87 -2.18
CA GLU A 676 16.20 -12.58 -3.43
C GLU A 676 14.78 -12.57 -3.98
N VAL A 677 14.62 -12.09 -5.18
CA VAL A 677 13.32 -12.00 -5.85
C VAL A 677 12.99 -13.33 -6.49
N SER A 678 11.81 -13.89 -6.21
CA SER A 678 11.31 -15.11 -6.85
C SER A 678 10.83 -14.83 -8.28
N SER A 679 10.57 -15.90 -9.04
CA SER A 679 9.97 -15.79 -10.39
C SER A 679 8.58 -15.13 -10.40
N GLN A 680 7.91 -15.11 -9.26
CA GLN A 680 6.60 -14.47 -9.10
C GLN A 680 6.70 -13.01 -8.62
N GLY A 681 7.92 -12.48 -8.47
CA GLY A 681 8.14 -11.10 -7.99
C GLY A 681 8.02 -10.93 -6.49
N THR A 682 7.78 -12.00 -5.72
CA THR A 682 7.85 -12.02 -4.27
C THR A 682 9.26 -12.37 -3.80
N TYR A 683 9.62 -12.07 -2.56
CA TYR A 683 10.93 -12.42 -2.03
C TYR A 683 10.96 -13.88 -1.61
N SER A 684 11.90 -14.64 -2.17
CA SER A 684 12.10 -16.05 -1.85
C SER A 684 12.97 -16.25 -0.62
N SER A 685 13.88 -15.33 -0.39
CA SER A 685 14.75 -15.35 0.78
C SER A 685 15.25 -13.97 1.16
N ILE A 686 15.56 -13.78 2.44
CA ILE A 686 16.07 -12.55 3.02
C ILE A 686 17.31 -12.90 3.85
N HIS A 687 18.44 -12.33 3.46
CA HIS A 687 19.73 -12.65 4.11
C HIS A 687 20.41 -11.40 4.64
N PRO A 688 20.95 -11.43 5.87
CA PRO A 688 21.83 -10.36 6.33
C PRO A 688 23.17 -10.42 5.56
N ILE A 689 23.56 -9.28 4.99
CA ILE A 689 24.84 -9.13 4.28
C ILE A 689 25.90 -8.57 5.22
N SER A 690 25.58 -7.52 5.94
CA SER A 690 26.51 -6.81 6.81
C SER A 690 25.80 -6.14 7.97
N ARG A 691 26.51 -5.93 9.06
CA ARG A 691 26.07 -5.10 10.17
C ARG A 691 26.44 -3.62 10.00
N GLU A 692 27.11 -3.26 8.90
CA GLU A 692 27.36 -1.87 8.56
C GLU A 692 26.03 -1.17 8.34
N VAL A 693 25.91 0.04 8.89
CA VAL A 693 24.70 0.84 8.81
C VAL A 693 24.92 2.01 7.87
N CYS A 694 23.96 2.24 6.99
CA CYS A 694 23.96 3.45 6.18
C CYS A 694 23.64 4.66 7.06
N SER A 695 24.57 5.60 7.16
CA SER A 695 24.41 6.81 7.97
C SER A 695 23.81 7.99 7.20
N ASN A 696 23.85 7.93 5.89
CA ASN A 696 23.30 8.96 4.99
C ASN A 696 22.52 8.31 3.86
N PRO A 697 21.19 8.17 3.97
CA PRO A 697 20.36 7.57 2.91
C PRO A 697 20.49 8.23 1.53
N LYS A 698 20.83 9.52 1.48
CA LYS A 698 21.06 10.25 0.20
C LYS A 698 22.33 9.82 -0.53
N SER A 699 23.19 9.06 0.13
CA SER A 699 24.39 8.47 -0.47
C SER A 699 24.14 7.14 -1.16
N ILE A 700 22.98 6.50 -0.94
CA ILE A 700 22.65 5.22 -1.56
C ILE A 700 22.56 5.43 -3.06
N THR A 701 23.47 4.84 -3.79
CA THR A 701 23.62 5.06 -5.24
C THR A 701 23.91 3.74 -5.92
N GLN A 702 23.11 3.43 -6.92
CA GLN A 702 23.30 2.25 -7.74
C GLN A 702 24.39 2.52 -8.79
N LEU A 703 25.37 1.64 -8.84
CA LEU A 703 26.31 1.50 -9.94
C LEU A 703 25.90 0.31 -10.82
N ASP A 704 26.66 0.06 -11.89
CA ASP A 704 26.34 -1.07 -12.79
C ASP A 704 26.21 -2.41 -12.07
N GLN A 705 27.17 -2.74 -11.20
CA GLN A 705 27.24 -4.05 -10.52
C GLN A 705 27.29 -3.97 -8.99
N SER A 706 27.10 -2.81 -8.43
CA SER A 706 27.27 -2.60 -6.98
C SER A 706 26.45 -1.41 -6.52
N VAL A 707 26.29 -1.29 -5.22
CA VAL A 707 25.61 -0.16 -4.58
C VAL A 707 26.59 0.55 -3.66
N LEU A 708 26.63 1.86 -3.72
CA LEU A 708 27.37 2.73 -2.82
C LEU A 708 26.47 3.20 -1.67
N PHE A 709 27.08 3.39 -0.51
CA PHE A 709 26.45 4.01 0.64
C PHE A 709 27.49 4.55 1.62
N ALA A 710 27.15 5.61 2.33
CA ALA A 710 27.99 6.16 3.38
C ALA A 710 27.74 5.46 4.72
N THR A 711 28.80 5.11 5.40
CA THR A 711 28.78 4.64 6.78
C THR A 711 29.35 5.70 7.72
N ASN A 712 29.31 5.48 9.01
CA ASN A 712 29.99 6.35 9.98
C ASN A 712 31.53 6.39 9.87
N ARG A 713 32.09 5.59 8.99
CA ARG A 713 33.56 5.46 8.83
C ARG A 713 34.02 5.80 7.42
N SER A 714 33.24 5.46 6.42
CA SER A 714 33.69 5.52 5.03
C SER A 714 32.54 5.61 4.06
N LEU A 715 32.86 5.91 2.79
CA LEU A 715 32.00 5.56 1.67
C LEU A 715 32.31 4.12 1.28
N SER A 716 31.31 3.25 1.38
CA SER A 716 31.43 1.81 1.14
C SER A 716 30.68 1.37 -0.11
N ARG A 717 31.12 0.26 -0.69
CA ARG A 717 30.50 -0.37 -1.85
C ARG A 717 30.10 -1.80 -1.49
N ILE A 718 28.87 -2.17 -1.87
CA ILE A 718 28.42 -3.55 -1.86
C ILE A 718 28.51 -4.10 -3.27
N ALA A 719 29.28 -5.16 -3.43
CA ALA A 719 29.33 -5.95 -4.64
C ALA A 719 29.10 -7.42 -4.24
N GLU A 720 28.13 -8.07 -4.87
CA GLU A 720 27.67 -9.41 -4.44
C GLU A 720 27.24 -9.40 -2.97
N SER A 721 27.91 -10.17 -2.13
CA SER A 721 27.67 -10.25 -0.68
C SER A 721 28.77 -9.60 0.15
N GLN A 722 29.69 -8.86 -0.49
CA GLN A 722 30.84 -8.27 0.19
C GLN A 722 30.72 -6.76 0.27
N VAL A 723 30.98 -6.22 1.44
CA VAL A 723 31.10 -4.78 1.68
C VAL A 723 32.57 -4.42 1.74
N ALA A 724 32.96 -3.46 0.92
CA ALA A 724 34.33 -2.94 0.89
C ALA A 724 34.31 -1.41 0.96
N SER A 725 35.19 -0.83 1.77
CA SER A 725 35.40 0.61 1.79
C SER A 725 36.09 1.08 0.52
N MET A 726 35.65 2.21 -0.04
CA MET A 726 36.27 2.88 -1.17
C MET A 726 37.08 4.09 -0.74
N SER A 727 36.88 4.56 0.46
CA SER A 727 37.49 5.80 0.94
C SER A 727 38.56 5.58 2.02
N ASP A 728 39.11 4.38 2.17
CA ASP A 728 40.17 4.08 3.15
C ASP A 728 41.39 4.99 2.98
N VAL A 729 41.71 5.32 1.74
CA VAL A 729 42.82 6.26 1.43
C VAL A 729 42.53 7.69 1.90
N LEU A 730 41.25 8.02 2.20
CA LEU A 730 40.82 9.30 2.77
C LEU A 730 40.64 9.25 4.29
N ASP A 731 40.94 8.13 4.94
CA ASP A 731 40.88 7.99 6.39
C ASP A 731 42.02 8.72 7.06
N GLY A 732 41.79 9.97 7.43
CA GLY A 732 42.80 10.83 7.99
C GLY A 732 42.22 12.10 8.64
N PRO A 733 43.10 12.97 9.14
CA PRO A 733 42.70 14.12 9.94
C PRO A 733 41.95 15.24 9.19
N GLY A 734 41.69 15.06 7.90
CA GLY A 734 41.04 16.02 7.03
C GLY A 734 41.88 16.45 5.84
N PHE A 735 41.29 17.26 4.96
CA PHE A 735 41.92 17.67 3.70
C PHE A 735 43.09 18.67 3.85
N ASN A 736 43.29 19.24 5.03
CA ASN A 736 44.34 20.21 5.25
C ASN A 736 45.64 19.56 5.71
N ILE A 737 46.30 18.80 4.83
CA ILE A 737 47.65 18.24 5.08
C ILE A 737 48.74 19.11 4.46
N VAL A 738 48.40 20.24 3.86
CA VAL A 738 49.27 21.05 3.05
C VAL A 738 49.92 22.19 3.82
N SER A 739 49.97 22.11 5.15
CA SER A 739 50.64 23.12 5.99
C SER A 739 52.15 23.21 5.64
N ASN A 740 52.69 24.41 5.70
CA ASN A 740 54.13 24.73 5.53
C ASN A 740 54.67 24.87 4.10
N LEU A 741 53.83 25.01 3.07
CA LEU A 741 54.23 25.29 1.72
C LEU A 741 54.03 26.79 1.33
N GLY A 742 54.52 27.71 2.17
CA GLY A 742 54.21 29.14 2.09
C GLY A 742 54.42 29.81 0.75
N LYS A 743 55.47 29.40 -0.06
CA LYS A 743 55.70 29.99 -1.38
C LYS A 743 54.67 29.55 -2.42
N PHE A 744 54.13 28.35 -2.31
CA PHE A 744 53.03 27.87 -3.13
C PHE A 744 51.71 28.58 -2.75
N PHE A 745 51.40 28.67 -1.47
CA PHE A 745 50.22 29.37 -1.00
C PHE A 745 50.18 30.84 -1.34
N ASN A 746 51.35 31.55 -1.16
CA ASN A 746 51.44 32.98 -1.45
C ASN A 746 51.25 33.32 -2.93
N PHE A 747 51.47 32.35 -3.83
CA PHE A 747 51.21 32.55 -5.24
C PHE A 747 49.72 32.79 -5.54
N PHE A 748 48.83 32.21 -4.77
CA PHE A 748 47.37 32.33 -4.93
C PHE A 748 46.77 33.47 -4.09
N ILE A 749 47.57 34.31 -3.48
CA ILE A 749 47.07 35.54 -2.85
C ILE A 749 46.90 36.58 -3.99
N ALA A 750 45.71 37.18 -4.04
CA ALA A 750 45.41 38.22 -5.02
C ALA A 750 46.30 39.46 -4.78
N ALA A 751 46.96 39.95 -5.82
CA ALA A 751 47.73 41.18 -5.80
C ALA A 751 46.91 42.38 -6.27
N GLU A 752 47.27 43.58 -5.88
CA GLU A 752 46.53 44.78 -6.30
C GLU A 752 46.51 44.96 -7.84
N GLY A 753 47.56 44.50 -8.53
CA GLY A 753 47.67 44.59 -9.97
C GLY A 753 47.02 43.48 -10.78
N ASP A 754 46.42 42.49 -10.14
CA ASP A 754 45.75 41.40 -10.84
C ASP A 754 44.43 41.89 -11.45
N ASP A 755 44.11 41.41 -12.64
CA ASP A 755 42.82 41.62 -13.25
C ASP A 755 41.71 40.80 -12.53
N ALA A 756 40.47 41.07 -12.88
CA ALA A 756 39.32 40.42 -12.23
C ALA A 756 39.33 38.88 -12.40
N THR A 757 39.68 38.41 -13.58
CA THR A 757 39.78 36.99 -13.93
C THR A 757 40.87 36.31 -13.10
N THR A 758 42.07 36.89 -13.05
CA THR A 758 43.17 36.36 -12.24
C THR A 758 42.83 36.32 -10.75
N LYS A 759 42.13 37.35 -10.23
CA LYS A 759 41.67 37.38 -8.85
C LYS A 759 40.70 36.25 -8.58
N THR A 760 39.74 36.00 -9.48
CA THR A 760 38.78 34.91 -9.37
C THR A 760 39.46 33.53 -9.35
N ILE A 761 40.37 33.30 -10.32
CA ILE A 761 41.12 32.03 -10.41
C ILE A 761 41.93 31.79 -9.12
N LYS A 762 42.65 32.83 -8.63
CA LYS A 762 43.41 32.73 -7.40
C LYS A 762 42.51 32.41 -6.20
N ALA A 763 41.33 33.03 -6.11
CA ALA A 763 40.35 32.78 -5.06
C ALA A 763 39.81 31.31 -5.13
N GLN A 764 39.53 30.83 -6.33
CA GLN A 764 39.10 29.44 -6.54
C GLN A 764 40.18 28.44 -6.14
N MET A 765 41.44 28.65 -6.57
CA MET A 765 42.53 27.79 -6.15
C MET A 765 42.76 27.84 -4.62
N ARG A 766 42.61 29.02 -4.06
CA ARG A 766 42.69 29.18 -2.59
C ARG A 766 41.61 28.43 -1.85
N GLN A 767 40.39 28.41 -2.36
CA GLN A 767 39.27 27.67 -1.80
C GLN A 767 39.53 26.15 -1.74
N LEU A 768 40.14 25.58 -2.79
CA LEU A 768 40.58 24.18 -2.79
C LEU A 768 41.65 23.90 -1.75
N ILE A 769 42.63 24.81 -1.61
CA ILE A 769 43.76 24.70 -0.67
C ILE A 769 43.25 24.80 0.78
N ASP A 770 42.31 25.70 1.05
CA ASP A 770 41.79 25.99 2.38
C ASP A 770 40.68 25.03 2.80
N PHE A 771 40.29 24.10 1.96
CA PHE A 771 39.27 23.12 2.24
C PHE A 771 39.76 22.14 3.36
N THR A 772 39.07 22.19 4.51
CA THR A 772 39.46 21.51 5.75
C THR A 772 38.44 20.52 6.29
N SER A 773 37.42 20.21 5.53
CA SER A 773 36.39 19.26 5.97
C SER A 773 36.96 17.89 6.24
N SER A 774 36.48 17.20 7.27
CA SER A 774 36.72 15.77 7.45
C SER A 774 36.04 14.98 6.32
N PRO A 775 36.67 13.99 5.70
CA PRO A 775 36.02 13.14 4.71
C PRO A 775 34.77 12.46 5.25
N ILE A 776 34.81 11.98 6.48
CA ILE A 776 33.66 11.33 7.12
C ILE A 776 32.52 12.31 7.24
N ASP A 777 32.74 13.53 7.77
CA ASP A 777 31.70 14.54 7.89
C ASP A 777 31.15 14.97 6.51
N PHE A 778 31.97 14.97 5.50
CA PHE A 778 31.58 15.26 4.14
C PHE A 778 30.60 14.19 3.61
N PHE A 779 30.91 12.90 3.81
CA PHE A 779 30.06 11.81 3.36
C PHE A 779 28.70 11.76 4.08
N GLN A 780 28.61 12.30 5.30
CA GLN A 780 27.33 12.34 6.05
C GLN A 780 26.33 13.34 5.46
N ARG A 781 26.76 14.31 4.66
CA ARG A 781 25.91 15.38 4.13
C ARG A 781 25.88 15.46 2.59
N CYS A 782 26.68 14.65 1.91
CA CYS A 782 26.71 14.66 0.46
C CYS A 782 25.57 13.84 -0.17
N GLN A 783 25.21 14.21 -1.39
CA GLN A 783 24.57 13.31 -2.35
C GLN A 783 25.64 12.68 -3.23
N VAL A 784 25.45 11.41 -3.53
CA VAL A 784 26.34 10.66 -4.41
C VAL A 784 25.62 10.39 -5.72
N ILE A 785 26.31 10.65 -6.82
CA ILE A 785 25.78 10.48 -8.18
C ILE A 785 26.81 9.77 -9.04
N TYR A 786 26.35 8.90 -9.92
CA TYR A 786 27.22 8.14 -10.81
C TYR A 786 27.09 8.63 -12.25
N ASP A 787 28.16 9.17 -12.80
CA ASP A 787 28.29 9.52 -14.21
C ASP A 787 28.58 8.25 -15.02
N TYR A 788 27.52 7.66 -15.55
CA TYR A 788 27.58 6.40 -16.32
C TYR A 788 28.44 6.54 -17.58
N LYS A 789 28.45 7.71 -18.19
CA LYS A 789 29.16 7.95 -19.45
C LYS A 789 30.69 7.96 -19.26
N ASN A 790 31.14 8.54 -18.16
CA ASN A 790 32.57 8.74 -17.92
C ASN A 790 33.11 7.84 -16.80
N SER A 791 32.29 6.94 -16.22
CA SER A 791 32.64 6.03 -15.11
C SER A 791 33.24 6.78 -13.91
N ARG A 792 32.53 7.82 -13.46
CA ARG A 792 32.95 8.66 -12.33
C ARG A 792 31.84 8.74 -11.28
N ILE A 793 32.28 8.85 -10.04
CA ILE A 793 31.37 9.08 -8.91
C ILE A 793 31.62 10.51 -8.42
N PHE A 794 30.56 11.31 -8.34
CA PHE A 794 30.60 12.61 -7.72
C PHE A 794 29.93 12.57 -6.35
N CYS A 795 30.61 13.10 -5.35
CA CYS A 795 30.05 13.36 -4.03
C CYS A 795 29.86 14.89 -3.90
N LEU A 796 28.60 15.32 -3.82
CA LEU A 796 28.20 16.72 -3.92
C LEU A 796 27.64 17.19 -2.57
N ASP A 797 28.20 18.27 -2.01
CA ASP A 797 27.69 18.86 -0.76
C ASP A 797 26.47 19.76 -1.06
N VAL A 798 25.29 19.23 -0.81
CA VAL A 798 24.02 19.92 -1.01
C VAL A 798 23.54 20.70 0.23
N SER A 799 24.30 20.64 1.33
CA SER A 799 23.91 21.25 2.62
C SER A 799 24.22 22.75 2.73
N GLN A 800 24.92 23.31 1.77
CA GLN A 800 25.47 24.68 1.84
C GLN A 800 24.43 25.76 1.54
N LEU A 801 23.38 25.82 2.36
CA LEU A 801 22.28 26.81 2.23
C LEU A 801 22.71 28.27 2.42
N SER A 802 23.81 28.49 3.15
CA SER A 802 24.29 29.83 3.48
C SER A 802 25.14 30.53 2.40
N LYS A 803 25.52 29.79 1.34
CA LYS A 803 26.30 30.37 0.24
C LYS A 803 25.38 30.94 -0.84
N GLU A 804 25.86 32.00 -1.48
CA GLU A 804 25.19 32.58 -2.65
C GLU A 804 25.03 31.54 -3.76
N ALA A 805 23.97 31.67 -4.55
CA ALA A 805 23.65 30.70 -5.62
C ALA A 805 24.79 30.59 -6.65
N SER A 806 25.54 31.67 -6.89
CA SER A 806 26.66 31.71 -7.81
C SER A 806 28.00 31.28 -7.19
N ALA A 807 28.04 31.01 -5.87
CA ALA A 807 29.28 30.63 -5.20
C ALA A 807 29.71 29.20 -5.56
N ASP A 808 31.03 29.02 -5.71
CA ASP A 808 31.58 27.67 -5.89
C ASP A 808 31.65 26.92 -4.55
N THR A 809 31.43 25.62 -4.64
CA THR A 809 31.58 24.65 -3.52
C THR A 809 32.57 23.57 -3.89
N VAL A 810 33.21 22.96 -2.90
CA VAL A 810 34.10 21.84 -3.13
C VAL A 810 33.32 20.54 -3.17
N ALA A 811 33.56 19.74 -4.21
CA ALA A 811 33.03 18.41 -4.39
C ALA A 811 34.16 17.38 -4.50
N LEU A 812 33.83 16.09 -4.30
CA LEU A 812 34.76 15.00 -4.53
C LEU A 812 34.38 14.26 -5.83
N CYS A 813 35.45 13.86 -6.55
CA CYS A 813 35.33 12.98 -7.70
C CYS A 813 36.16 11.72 -7.48
N TYR A 814 35.57 10.56 -7.79
CA TYR A 814 36.26 9.29 -7.82
C TYR A 814 36.24 8.72 -9.24
N SER A 815 37.41 8.52 -9.83
CA SER A 815 37.55 7.77 -11.07
C SER A 815 37.45 6.28 -10.79
N VAL A 816 36.41 5.62 -11.26
CA VAL A 816 36.21 4.15 -11.05
C VAL A 816 37.30 3.36 -11.77
N LYS A 817 37.78 3.86 -12.90
CA LYS A 817 38.79 3.22 -13.71
C LYS A 817 40.18 3.24 -13.08
N ASP A 818 40.56 4.40 -12.53
CA ASP A 818 41.90 4.62 -11.94
C ASP A 818 41.91 4.39 -10.42
N GLU A 819 40.73 4.11 -9.82
CA GLU A 819 40.56 3.95 -8.37
C GLU A 819 41.11 5.14 -7.56
N ALA A 820 40.89 6.35 -8.07
CA ALA A 820 41.57 7.56 -7.58
C ALA A 820 40.58 8.65 -7.19
N TRP A 821 40.80 9.24 -6.02
CA TRP A 821 40.04 10.39 -5.52
C TRP A 821 40.68 11.74 -5.92
N SER A 822 39.83 12.73 -6.12
CA SER A 822 40.21 14.12 -6.33
C SER A 822 39.14 15.08 -5.78
N THR A 823 39.51 16.37 -5.62
CA THR A 823 38.58 17.45 -5.29
C THR A 823 38.39 18.38 -6.49
N PHE A 824 37.27 18.99 -6.61
CA PHE A 824 37.01 20.00 -7.65
C PHE A 824 35.97 21.01 -7.18
N LEU A 825 35.96 22.15 -7.88
CA LEU A 825 35.01 23.21 -7.65
C LEU A 825 33.82 23.05 -8.58
N ILE A 826 32.67 23.18 -8.02
CA ILE A 826 31.38 23.14 -8.72
C ILE A 826 30.51 24.29 -8.21
N LYS A 827 29.67 24.87 -9.07
CA LYS A 827 28.64 25.80 -8.62
C LYS A 827 27.81 25.20 -7.47
N ASN A 828 27.28 26.05 -6.63
CA ASN A 828 26.48 25.62 -5.48
C ASN A 828 25.31 24.73 -5.91
N VAL A 829 25.40 23.44 -5.58
CA VAL A 829 24.43 22.42 -5.98
C VAL A 829 23.22 22.50 -5.07
N LEU A 830 22.03 22.53 -5.67
CA LEU A 830 20.75 22.42 -4.96
C LEU A 830 20.41 20.96 -4.70
N THR A 831 20.53 20.13 -5.71
CA THR A 831 20.25 18.68 -5.64
C THR A 831 20.89 17.97 -6.83
N ALA A 832 21.04 16.65 -6.69
CA ALA A 832 21.44 15.77 -7.78
C ALA A 832 20.48 14.58 -7.83
N LEU A 833 20.18 14.11 -9.02
CA LEU A 833 19.28 13.00 -9.24
C LEU A 833 20.01 11.90 -10.01
N ASN A 834 20.17 10.74 -9.37
CA ASN A 834 20.85 9.59 -9.97
C ASN A 834 19.87 8.78 -10.83
N SER A 835 19.50 9.32 -11.98
CA SER A 835 18.61 8.67 -12.94
C SER A 835 19.45 7.95 -14.01
N TYR A 836 19.16 6.68 -14.26
CA TYR A 836 19.79 5.95 -15.37
C TYR A 836 18.99 6.18 -16.67
N PRO A 837 19.62 6.35 -17.82
CA PRO A 837 21.07 6.40 -18.06
C PRO A 837 21.69 7.79 -17.90
N HIS A 838 20.91 8.82 -17.64
CA HIS A 838 21.34 10.21 -17.63
C HIS A 838 21.05 10.87 -16.27
N PRO A 839 22.04 10.97 -15.39
CA PRO A 839 21.90 11.68 -14.12
C PRO A 839 21.78 13.19 -14.32
N TYR A 840 21.18 13.87 -13.35
CA TYR A 840 20.95 15.32 -13.37
C TYR A 840 21.63 15.99 -12.19
N ILE A 841 22.23 17.15 -12.42
CA ILE A 841 22.72 18.04 -11.36
C ILE A 841 22.02 19.38 -11.51
N GLN A 842 21.33 19.80 -10.47
CA GLN A 842 20.68 21.11 -10.42
C GLN A 842 21.43 22.05 -9.51
N TYR A 843 21.69 23.22 -10.00
CA TYR A 843 22.31 24.31 -9.25
C TYR A 843 21.27 25.20 -8.58
N ARG A 844 21.70 25.98 -7.59
CA ARG A 844 20.81 26.86 -6.83
C ARG A 844 20.27 28.07 -7.62
N ASP A 845 20.80 28.36 -8.75
CA ASP A 845 20.25 29.33 -9.71
C ASP A 845 19.12 28.77 -10.59
N GLY A 846 18.76 27.51 -10.38
CA GLY A 846 17.74 26.81 -11.15
C GLY A 846 18.24 26.13 -12.41
N SER A 847 19.49 26.39 -12.85
CA SER A 847 20.06 25.71 -14.00
C SER A 847 20.29 24.22 -13.69
N VAL A 848 20.14 23.38 -14.73
CA VAL A 848 20.29 21.92 -14.63
C VAL A 848 21.22 21.45 -15.72
N ILE A 849 22.10 20.52 -15.37
CA ILE A 849 22.96 19.81 -16.32
C ILE A 849 22.58 18.34 -16.33
N VAL A 850 22.42 17.77 -17.51
CA VAL A 850 22.22 16.33 -17.73
C VAL A 850 23.57 15.71 -18.05
N LEU A 851 23.99 14.69 -17.33
CA LEU A 851 25.27 13.99 -17.54
C LEU A 851 25.14 12.97 -18.70
N ASP A 852 24.94 13.46 -19.90
CA ASP A 852 24.68 12.68 -21.11
C ASP A 852 25.82 12.68 -22.10
N SER A 853 26.80 13.58 -21.92
CA SER A 853 27.93 13.77 -22.83
C SER A 853 29.24 13.26 -22.23
N GLY A 854 30.13 12.82 -23.13
CA GLY A 854 31.51 12.56 -22.79
C GLY A 854 32.33 13.84 -22.78
N TYR A 855 33.66 13.68 -22.69
CA TYR A 855 34.64 14.77 -22.83
C TYR A 855 34.77 15.27 -24.30
N ASP A 856 33.89 14.85 -25.19
CA ASP A 856 33.95 15.16 -26.63
C ASP A 856 33.42 16.56 -26.99
N TYR A 857 33.05 17.34 -25.98
CA TYR A 857 32.51 18.68 -26.19
C TYR A 857 33.67 19.67 -26.42
N GLU A 858 33.66 20.35 -27.56
CA GLU A 858 34.63 21.43 -27.84
C GLU A 858 34.31 22.63 -26.95
N ASP A 859 35.19 22.89 -25.98
CA ASP A 859 35.11 24.06 -25.12
C ASP A 859 36.48 24.79 -25.15
N ASP A 860 36.44 26.07 -25.44
CA ASP A 860 37.60 26.95 -25.38
C ASP A 860 37.89 27.48 -23.98
N THR A 861 37.23 26.94 -22.97
CA THR A 861 37.39 27.37 -21.58
C THR A 861 38.76 26.99 -21.02
N GLU A 862 39.38 27.96 -20.38
CA GLU A 862 40.67 27.77 -19.71
C GLU A 862 40.44 27.12 -18.33
N TYR A 863 41.05 25.98 -18.08
CA TYR A 863 40.94 25.21 -16.83
C TYR A 863 42.20 25.33 -15.98
N HIS A 864 42.02 25.50 -14.69
CA HIS A 864 43.05 25.66 -13.70
C HIS A 864 42.99 24.56 -12.65
N GLY A 865 44.08 23.84 -12.45
CA GLY A 865 44.17 22.75 -11.51
C GLY A 865 45.42 22.81 -10.66
N ILE A 866 45.36 22.24 -9.50
CA ILE A 866 46.47 22.18 -8.54
C ILE A 866 46.66 20.77 -7.98
N ILE A 867 47.91 20.36 -7.81
CA ILE A 867 48.28 19.19 -7.07
C ILE A 867 49.39 19.46 -6.09
N VAL A 868 49.40 18.72 -5.00
CA VAL A 868 50.51 18.64 -4.05
C VAL A 868 50.75 17.18 -3.74
N THR A 869 51.97 16.71 -3.92
CA THR A 869 52.32 15.32 -3.59
C THR A 869 52.38 15.12 -2.10
N ARG A 870 52.10 13.90 -1.66
CA ARG A 870 52.58 13.41 -0.39
C ARG A 870 54.10 13.33 -0.40
N THR A 871 54.66 12.95 0.71
CA THR A 871 56.10 12.83 0.85
C THR A 871 56.67 11.80 -0.13
N LEU A 872 57.55 12.27 -1.03
CA LEU A 872 58.31 11.42 -1.92
C LEU A 872 59.55 10.92 -1.20
N LYS A 873 59.74 9.60 -1.18
CA LYS A 873 60.79 8.93 -0.44
C LYS A 873 61.82 8.34 -1.42
N PHE A 874 63.03 8.50 -1.07
CA PHE A 874 64.18 7.86 -1.75
C PHE A 874 64.99 7.07 -0.77
N ASP A 875 65.76 6.05 -1.22
CA ASP A 875 66.49 5.13 -0.34
C ASP A 875 67.32 5.86 0.71
N GLU A 876 67.31 5.35 1.93
CA GLU A 876 67.87 5.98 3.13
C GLU A 876 69.39 6.25 3.05
N GLU A 877 70.14 5.48 2.25
CA GLU A 877 71.60 5.56 2.23
C GLU A 877 72.14 6.68 1.30
N ASN A 878 71.30 7.21 0.40
CA ASN A 878 71.81 8.20 -0.55
C ASN A 878 70.73 9.21 -0.92
N ALA A 879 70.69 10.34 -0.28
CA ALA A 879 69.84 11.44 -0.66
C ALA A 879 70.22 11.99 -2.08
N PRO A 880 69.26 12.27 -2.95
CA PRO A 880 69.58 12.74 -4.28
C PRO A 880 70.06 14.19 -4.28
N ASP A 881 71.16 14.43 -5.01
CA ASP A 881 71.71 15.79 -5.19
C ASP A 881 70.96 16.60 -6.23
N ALA A 882 70.23 15.94 -7.12
CA ALA A 882 69.49 16.60 -8.18
C ALA A 882 68.14 15.86 -8.48
N ILE A 883 67.12 16.62 -8.73
CA ILE A 883 65.85 16.15 -9.25
C ILE A 883 65.61 16.74 -10.62
N THR A 884 65.36 15.87 -11.57
CA THR A 884 64.94 16.27 -12.91
C THR A 884 63.55 15.79 -13.14
N GLY A 885 62.60 16.71 -13.35
CA GLY A 885 61.24 16.36 -13.71
C GLY A 885 61.05 16.47 -15.22
N TYR A 886 60.54 15.42 -15.81
CA TYR A 886 60.03 15.48 -17.18
C TYR A 886 58.51 15.63 -17.11
N ILE A 887 58.03 16.74 -17.67
CA ILE A 887 56.63 17.08 -17.74
C ILE A 887 56.22 16.91 -19.19
N HIS A 888 55.31 16.01 -19.45
CA HIS A 888 54.78 15.79 -20.77
C HIS A 888 53.34 16.28 -20.82
N SER A 889 53.08 17.26 -21.65
CA SER A 889 51.73 17.58 -22.07
C SER A 889 51.36 16.68 -23.24
N LEU A 890 50.33 15.87 -23.09
CA LEU A 890 49.83 15.04 -24.19
C LEU A 890 49.11 15.84 -25.25
N THR A 891 48.69 17.04 -24.91
CA THR A 891 48.10 18.02 -25.81
C THR A 891 48.80 19.37 -25.70
N SER A 892 48.76 20.17 -26.78
CA SER A 892 49.36 21.51 -26.80
C SER A 892 48.59 22.49 -25.90
N GLY A 893 49.32 23.42 -25.27
CA GLY A 893 48.71 24.50 -24.50
C GLY A 893 48.66 24.37 -23.00
N THR A 894 49.06 23.23 -22.41
CA THR A 894 49.19 23.10 -20.97
C THR A 894 50.45 23.83 -20.48
N VAL A 895 50.29 24.70 -19.49
CA VAL A 895 51.40 25.46 -18.86
C VAL A 895 51.53 25.04 -17.40
N PRO A 896 52.53 24.21 -17.06
CA PRO A 896 52.81 23.81 -15.70
C PRO A 896 53.68 24.84 -14.99
N VAL A 897 53.43 25.07 -13.73
CA VAL A 897 54.31 25.76 -12.78
C VAL A 897 54.52 24.82 -11.58
N MET A 898 55.78 24.55 -11.28
CA MET A 898 56.18 23.59 -10.25
C MET A 898 56.95 24.28 -9.14
N TRP A 899 56.63 23.97 -7.89
CA TRP A 899 57.41 24.29 -6.68
C TRP A 899 57.96 23.01 -6.11
N LEU A 900 59.25 23.05 -5.79
CA LEU A 900 59.94 21.92 -5.17
C LEU A 900 60.32 22.27 -3.72
N TYR A 901 60.04 21.33 -2.84
CA TYR A 901 60.39 21.39 -1.43
C TYR A 901 61.16 20.14 -1.01
N GLY A 902 62.17 20.30 -0.08
CA GLY A 902 62.95 19.24 0.46
C GLY A 902 62.89 19.27 1.99
N SER A 903 63.02 18.09 2.61
CA SER A 903 63.06 17.90 4.05
C SER A 903 63.96 16.73 4.42
N ASN A 904 64.58 16.75 5.60
CA ASN A 904 65.30 15.63 6.18
C ASN A 904 64.58 14.94 7.32
N ASP A 905 63.55 15.58 7.92
CA ASP A 905 62.78 15.15 9.06
C ASP A 905 61.32 14.93 8.75
N ASN A 906 60.89 15.15 7.51
CA ASN A 906 59.51 15.14 7.04
C ASN A 906 58.54 16.10 7.78
N GLN A 907 59.09 17.06 8.54
CA GLN A 907 58.32 18.07 9.26
C GLN A 907 58.68 19.47 8.80
N ASN A 908 59.97 19.77 8.66
CA ASN A 908 60.45 21.05 8.24
C ASN A 908 60.75 21.03 6.74
N TRP A 909 59.93 21.74 5.96
CA TRP A 909 60.02 21.82 4.51
C TRP A 909 60.71 23.09 4.04
N HIS A 910 61.80 22.91 3.32
CA HIS A 910 62.62 23.99 2.75
C HIS A 910 62.25 24.20 1.28
N TYR A 911 61.90 25.41 0.92
CA TYR A 911 61.64 25.78 -0.47
C TYR A 911 62.94 25.73 -1.27
N LEU A 912 62.94 24.92 -2.33
CA LEU A 912 64.12 24.69 -3.15
C LEU A 912 64.11 25.53 -4.43
N GLY A 913 62.94 25.75 -5.00
CA GLY A 913 62.80 26.53 -6.20
C GLY A 913 61.44 26.42 -6.89
N ARG A 914 61.22 27.34 -7.84
CA ARG A 914 60.08 27.36 -8.76
C ARG A 914 60.58 27.13 -10.16
N CYS A 915 59.97 26.16 -10.85
CA CYS A 915 60.31 25.86 -12.24
C CYS A 915 59.06 25.96 -13.10
N GLY A 916 59.21 26.29 -14.36
CA GLY A 916 58.14 26.33 -15.36
C GLY A 916 58.59 25.76 -16.67
N GLY A 917 57.71 25.09 -17.41
CA GLY A 917 58.05 24.51 -18.71
C GLY A 917 58.05 22.97 -18.73
N MET A 918 58.21 22.39 -19.91
CA MET A 918 58.04 20.94 -20.14
C MET A 918 59.17 20.09 -19.57
N LYS A 919 60.30 20.68 -19.31
CA LYS A 919 61.45 20.02 -18.67
C LYS A 919 62.01 20.93 -17.60
N SER A 920 61.96 20.47 -16.38
CA SER A 920 62.46 21.20 -15.21
C SER A 920 63.55 20.36 -14.53
N SER A 921 64.68 20.96 -14.25
CA SER A 921 65.72 20.36 -13.46
C SER A 921 66.11 21.29 -12.31
N TYR A 922 66.34 20.74 -11.18
CA TYR A 922 66.77 21.44 -10.01
C TYR A 922 67.97 20.72 -9.39
N MET A 923 69.00 21.48 -9.06
CA MET A 923 70.11 20.95 -8.29
C MET A 923 70.18 21.67 -6.96
N SER A 924 70.08 20.89 -5.85
CA SER A 924 70.25 21.40 -4.50
C SER A 924 71.69 21.36 -4.06
N SER A 925 72.17 22.46 -3.41
CA SER A 925 73.43 22.44 -2.69
C SER A 925 73.41 21.63 -1.40
N HIS A 926 72.24 21.19 -0.98
CA HIS A 926 71.98 20.36 0.22
C HIS A 926 71.24 19.08 -0.16
N SER A 927 71.61 17.99 0.43
CA SER A 927 70.99 16.72 0.26
C SER A 927 69.73 16.63 1.16
N TYR A 928 68.60 16.21 0.58
CA TYR A 928 67.35 15.98 1.31
C TYR A 928 66.86 14.53 1.14
N ARG A 929 66.29 13.97 2.18
CA ARG A 929 65.75 12.61 2.14
C ARG A 929 64.36 12.56 1.58
N PHE A 930 63.57 13.61 1.82
CA PHE A 930 62.17 13.72 1.45
C PHE A 930 61.93 14.91 0.59
N PHE A 931 61.03 14.74 -0.39
CA PHE A 931 60.63 15.81 -1.30
C PHE A 931 59.13 15.96 -1.40
N ARG A 932 58.67 17.17 -1.63
CA ARG A 932 57.27 17.45 -2.02
C ARG A 932 57.28 18.33 -3.23
N ILE A 933 56.28 18.08 -4.12
CA ILE A 933 56.10 18.83 -5.34
C ILE A 933 54.70 19.41 -5.32
N ALA A 934 54.60 20.69 -5.52
CA ALA A 934 53.35 21.36 -5.79
C ALA A 934 53.31 21.78 -7.24
N LEU A 935 52.23 21.54 -7.95
CA LEU A 935 52.02 21.93 -9.34
C LEU A 935 50.77 22.79 -9.46
N TYR A 936 50.87 23.79 -10.26
CA TYR A 936 49.75 24.52 -10.82
C TYR A 936 49.72 24.30 -12.33
N LEU A 937 48.58 23.87 -12.86
CA LEU A 937 48.40 23.55 -14.25
C LEU A 937 47.33 24.49 -14.84
N LYS A 938 47.70 25.07 -15.99
CA LYS A 938 46.77 25.84 -16.78
C LYS A 938 46.57 25.11 -18.10
N MET A 939 45.34 24.66 -18.33
CA MET A 939 44.94 23.93 -19.50
C MET A 939 43.95 24.77 -20.31
N LYS A 940 44.11 24.78 -21.62
CA LYS A 940 43.30 25.60 -22.52
C LYS A 940 42.02 24.93 -22.99
N SER A 941 41.86 23.65 -22.71
CA SER A 941 40.66 22.93 -23.03
C SER A 941 40.53 21.69 -22.14
N MET A 942 39.31 21.18 -21.99
CA MET A 942 39.03 19.96 -21.25
C MET A 942 39.66 18.71 -21.87
N HIS A 943 40.03 18.76 -23.13
CA HIS A 943 40.66 17.64 -23.82
C HIS A 943 42.19 17.58 -23.60
N GLN A 944 42.73 18.46 -22.78
CA GLN A 944 44.14 18.46 -22.52
C GLN A 944 44.47 17.46 -21.39
N TYR A 945 45.44 16.60 -21.70
CA TYR A 945 45.98 15.64 -20.74
C TYR A 945 47.38 16.02 -20.37
N PHE A 946 47.68 15.86 -19.11
CA PHE A 946 49.00 16.15 -18.58
C PHE A 946 49.55 14.88 -17.89
N ALA A 947 50.61 14.35 -18.45
CA ALA A 947 51.37 13.27 -17.84
C ALA A 947 52.71 13.78 -17.36
N THR A 948 53.17 13.29 -16.22
CA THR A 948 54.45 13.65 -15.68
C THR A 948 55.17 12.44 -15.15
N SER A 949 56.48 12.44 -15.33
CA SER A 949 57.38 11.52 -14.64
C SER A 949 58.48 12.33 -13.95
N LEU A 950 58.80 11.90 -12.75
CA LEU A 950 59.89 12.46 -11.98
C LEU A 950 61.09 11.53 -12.09
N GLU A 951 62.17 12.07 -12.59
CA GLU A 951 63.44 11.37 -12.63
C GLU A 951 64.36 11.95 -11.56
N VAL A 952 64.80 11.07 -10.70
CA VAL A 952 65.75 11.44 -9.65
C VAL A 952 67.13 10.99 -10.07
N ILE A 953 68.02 11.94 -10.22
CA ILE A 953 69.41 11.69 -10.56
C ILE A 953 70.24 11.80 -9.29
N ARG A 954 70.91 10.73 -8.93
CA ARG A 954 71.84 10.70 -7.80
C ARG A 954 73.21 11.04 -8.32
N ARG A 955 73.84 12.09 -7.75
CA ARG A 955 75.23 12.30 -7.90
C ARG A 955 75.98 11.43 -6.92
N PHE A 956 76.78 10.54 -7.44
CA PHE A 956 77.76 9.89 -6.64
C PHE A 956 78.88 10.86 -6.39
N ASN A 957 79.06 11.32 -5.18
CA ASN A 957 80.29 12.03 -4.83
C ASN A 957 81.45 11.06 -5.07
N LYS A 958 82.20 11.23 -6.12
CA LYS A 958 83.51 10.63 -6.21
C LYS A 958 84.36 11.37 -5.23
N PHE A 959 84.73 10.68 -4.13
CA PHE A 959 85.90 11.10 -3.35
C PHE A 959 87.15 11.03 -4.17
#